data_fda22c37d2ff578edd7d430314848cd8
#
_entry.id   fda22c37d2ff578edd7d430314848cd8
#
_cell.length_a   1.000
_cell.length_b   1.000
_cell.length_c   1.000
_cell.angle_alpha   90.00
_cell.angle_beta   90.00
_cell.angle_gamma   90.00
#
_symmetry.space_group_name_H-M   'P 1'
#
loop_
_entity.id
_entity.type
_entity.pdbx_description
1 polymer ?
#
loop_
_entity_poly.entity_id
_entity_poly.type
_entity_poly.pdbx_seq_one_letter_code
_entity_poly.pdbx_strand_id
1 'polypeptide(L)'
;MNITPLRRPLWALASVILLSFSGLVSAEPPSRAARLGYLSGTVSFSPAGQPDWVRASVNRPLTTGDRLWTGGSSRAELQIGGAAIRMGPSTSMVLLNLDNRITQVQLSQGILKIRVRSLGPRQTFEIATPNLAFTLRRPGEYRIEVDPQDDATAVMVKSGKAEVYGEGASYTVDSRRAYRFYGTDLSDYETLSAQRDDELDRWSRERDRRGDNSVSARYVSSEVVGYEDLDANGSWRVDARFGSVWTPTRVASGWTPYRDGHWSWVDPWGWTWVDDAPWGYAVSHYGRWAQINNAWAWVPGPRLERAVYAPALVAFIGGKNFQVSVSAGGTGAAHVGWFPLAPREVYQPSYPVSRSYFDSINRSNAVIAPTTITNVYNTTIVNNTTNVTQVTNVIYANQQVPGAVVAVPTQAFVQSQPVAKATVQLTRDVLVRAPVIRVAGVAPVQQSLHGGAREAATKPPVREHAVIARTAPPPAPLPFAAQQTQLAARPGRPIDEAQRTQIKPAAPAVEAPKVSVVAAAPAPTATALPPATARGGKSPGARKAESGKDLGGRSEGRRLDADKAAGASADVAGADAAKAEAARSGAAKAEALKAEAARGAAAQAEAAKADATKTAAARADGAKAAHAKAEAAKAAAVKADSANAAAAKAEATRADAAKIAMAKAEAAKADAAKAGAARAEAARAGLAKGEAARAAAAKKPHAAAAPPESRASDPKTEADTNPEDQKAKQKGRKP
;
A
#
# COMPACT_ATOMS: atom_id res chain seq x y z
N MET A 1 -26.24 35.27 64.75
CA MET A 1 -26.65 34.28 63.72
C MET A 1 -26.02 34.71 62.41
N ASN A 2 -24.83 34.14 62.08
CA ASN A 2 -24.12 34.47 60.85
C ASN A 2 -24.32 33.33 59.85
N ILE A 3 -24.90 33.65 58.70
CA ILE A 3 -25.12 32.74 57.61
C ILE A 3 -24.03 33.03 56.58
N THR A 4 -23.08 32.08 56.41
CA THR A 4 -22.07 32.10 55.36
C THR A 4 -22.58 31.36 54.13
N PRO A 5 -22.50 31.91 52.91
CA PRO A 5 -22.90 31.18 51.70
C PRO A 5 -21.75 30.29 51.17
N LEU A 6 -22.04 29.02 51.02
CA LEU A 6 -21.19 28.00 50.38
C LEU A 6 -21.12 28.26 48.88
N ARG A 7 -20.00 28.82 48.41
CA ARG A 7 -19.68 28.84 46.96
C ARG A 7 -18.97 27.51 46.64
N ARG A 8 -19.68 26.55 46.01
CA ARG A 8 -19.10 25.36 45.44
C ARG A 8 -18.58 25.69 44.01
N PRO A 9 -17.39 25.19 43.62
CA PRO A 9 -16.80 25.58 42.35
C PRO A 9 -17.44 24.81 41.18
N LEU A 10 -18.09 25.53 40.27
CA LEU A 10 -18.60 25.09 38.99
C LEU A 10 -17.48 24.64 37.98
N TRP A 11 -16.23 24.73 38.39
CA TRP A 11 -15.06 24.42 37.53
C TRP A 11 -14.75 22.92 37.47
N ALA A 12 -15.24 22.09 38.37
CA ALA A 12 -14.98 20.64 38.38
C ALA A 12 -15.85 19.89 37.34
N LEU A 13 -17.01 20.42 36.94
CA LEU A 13 -17.87 19.79 35.93
C LEU A 13 -17.42 20.08 34.49
N ALA A 14 -16.75 21.21 34.25
CA ALA A 14 -16.23 21.55 32.92
C ALA A 14 -15.01 20.68 32.54
N SER A 15 -14.22 20.25 33.50
CA SER A 15 -13.04 19.40 33.26
C SER A 15 -13.37 17.94 32.93
N VAL A 16 -14.52 17.44 33.40
CA VAL A 16 -14.97 16.05 33.11
C VAL A 16 -15.62 15.94 31.73
N ILE A 17 -16.22 17.02 31.22
CA ILE A 17 -16.84 17.03 29.89
C ILE A 17 -15.79 17.20 28.78
N LEU A 18 -14.64 17.81 29.03
CA LEU A 18 -13.55 17.91 28.04
C LEU A 18 -12.76 16.60 27.86
N LEU A 19 -12.83 15.66 28.79
CA LEU A 19 -12.18 14.34 28.69
C LEU A 19 -13.02 13.29 27.95
N SER A 20 -14.31 13.57 27.69
CA SER A 20 -15.22 12.63 27.03
C SER A 20 -15.27 12.76 25.49
N PHE A 21 -14.57 13.72 24.88
CA PHE A 21 -14.39 13.86 23.43
C PHE A 21 -12.99 13.43 22.96
N SER A 22 -12.38 12.47 23.63
CA SER A 22 -11.35 11.66 22.99
C SER A 22 -12.07 10.81 21.94
N GLY A 23 -12.45 11.44 20.83
CA GLY A 23 -12.92 10.73 19.65
C GLY A 23 -11.93 9.60 19.39
N LEU A 24 -12.40 8.38 19.33
CA LEU A 24 -11.67 7.21 18.86
C LEU A 24 -11.05 7.60 17.51
N VAL A 25 -9.81 8.11 17.55
CA VAL A 25 -8.98 8.25 16.37
C VAL A 25 -8.69 6.82 15.96
N SER A 26 -9.55 6.27 15.12
CA SER A 26 -9.28 5.01 14.45
C SER A 26 -7.96 5.18 13.74
N ALA A 27 -6.93 4.43 14.16
CA ALA A 27 -5.64 4.46 13.50
C ALA A 27 -5.85 4.02 12.06
N GLU A 28 -5.57 4.93 11.12
CA GLU A 28 -5.69 4.65 9.69
C GLU A 28 -4.59 3.69 9.27
N PRO A 29 -4.87 2.73 8.38
CA PRO A 29 -3.83 1.89 7.82
C PRO A 29 -2.82 2.76 7.06
N PRO A 30 -1.54 2.35 6.99
CA PRO A 30 -0.54 3.06 6.20
C PRO A 30 -0.98 3.24 4.75
N SER A 31 -0.70 4.40 4.18
CA SER A 31 -0.91 4.64 2.74
C SER A 31 0.23 4.10 1.86
N ARG A 32 1.22 3.44 2.47
CA ARG A 32 2.42 2.88 1.83
C ARG A 32 2.65 1.45 2.29
N ALA A 33 3.10 0.61 1.38
CA ALA A 33 3.71 -0.70 1.65
C ALA A 33 5.11 -0.73 1.02
N ALA A 34 6.02 -1.52 1.58
CA ALA A 34 7.25 -1.83 0.89
C ALA A 34 6.99 -2.96 -0.13
N ARG A 35 7.62 -2.87 -1.29
CA ARG A 35 7.60 -3.93 -2.30
C ARG A 35 8.91 -4.71 -2.27
N LEU A 36 8.85 -6.02 -2.26
CA LEU A 36 10.01 -6.85 -2.57
C LEU A 36 10.18 -6.91 -4.09
N GLY A 37 11.02 -6.01 -4.63
CA GLY A 37 11.10 -5.75 -6.08
C GLY A 37 12.13 -6.59 -6.82
N TYR A 38 13.10 -7.21 -6.12
CA TYR A 38 14.12 -8.05 -6.72
C TYR A 38 14.68 -9.05 -5.72
N LEU A 39 14.92 -10.25 -6.18
CA LEU A 39 15.54 -11.35 -5.44
C LEU A 39 16.61 -12.06 -6.30
N SER A 40 17.73 -12.41 -5.69
CA SER A 40 18.76 -13.27 -6.28
C SER A 40 19.34 -14.18 -5.20
N GLY A 41 19.49 -15.46 -5.50
CA GLY A 41 19.94 -16.45 -4.54
C GLY A 41 18.86 -16.87 -3.54
N THR A 42 19.28 -17.22 -2.33
CA THR A 42 18.38 -17.63 -1.24
C THR A 42 17.97 -16.42 -0.42
N VAL A 43 16.70 -16.05 -0.49
CA VAL A 43 16.12 -14.99 0.32
C VAL A 43 14.93 -15.57 1.10
N SER A 44 14.97 -15.43 2.42
CA SER A 44 13.92 -15.90 3.32
C SER A 44 13.13 -14.73 3.88
N PHE A 45 11.85 -14.96 4.09
CA PHE A 45 10.89 -14.02 4.61
C PHE A 45 10.17 -14.63 5.81
N SER A 46 9.91 -13.83 6.83
CA SER A 46 9.07 -14.22 7.95
C SER A 46 8.02 -13.13 8.17
N PRO A 47 6.71 -13.47 8.09
CA PRO A 47 5.65 -12.51 8.33
C PRO A 47 5.68 -11.94 9.74
N ALA A 48 5.19 -10.74 9.90
CA ALA A 48 5.07 -10.06 11.18
C ALA A 48 4.38 -10.95 12.24
N GLY A 49 5.00 -11.08 13.41
CA GLY A 49 4.49 -11.89 14.52
C GLY A 49 4.55 -13.41 14.33
N GLN A 50 5.15 -13.92 13.23
CA GLN A 50 5.27 -15.35 12.96
C GLN A 50 6.69 -15.86 13.22
N PRO A 51 6.86 -17.06 13.79
CA PRO A 51 8.17 -17.67 13.98
C PRO A 51 8.74 -18.29 12.69
N ASP A 52 7.88 -18.63 11.74
CA ASP A 52 8.21 -19.40 10.55
C ASP A 52 8.94 -18.54 9.51
N TRP A 53 9.88 -19.19 8.84
CA TRP A 53 10.59 -18.61 7.70
C TRP A 53 10.20 -19.35 6.43
N VAL A 54 9.82 -18.59 5.41
CA VAL A 54 9.47 -19.10 4.09
C VAL A 54 10.34 -18.48 3.02
N ARG A 55 10.37 -19.06 1.83
CA ARG A 55 11.04 -18.45 0.69
C ARG A 55 10.32 -17.15 0.32
N ALA A 56 11.09 -16.08 0.19
CA ALA A 56 10.56 -14.80 -0.25
C ALA A 56 10.09 -14.84 -1.71
N SER A 57 9.03 -14.10 -2.04
CA SER A 57 8.53 -13.92 -3.41
C SER A 57 8.57 -12.46 -3.82
N VAL A 58 8.84 -12.20 -5.12
CA VAL A 58 8.76 -10.84 -5.69
C VAL A 58 7.32 -10.31 -5.64
N ASN A 59 7.19 -9.00 -5.68
CA ASN A 59 5.92 -8.27 -5.60
C ASN A 59 5.13 -8.44 -4.30
N ARG A 60 5.67 -9.20 -3.33
CA ARG A 60 5.03 -9.27 -2.02
C ARG A 60 5.07 -7.89 -1.37
N PRO A 61 3.93 -7.33 -0.93
CA PRO A 61 3.91 -6.17 -0.06
C PRO A 61 4.43 -6.56 1.32
N LEU A 62 5.29 -5.70 1.87
CA LEU A 62 5.85 -5.85 3.20
C LEU A 62 5.41 -4.70 4.10
N THR A 63 5.27 -4.99 5.38
CA THR A 63 4.74 -4.09 6.40
C THR A 63 5.54 -4.14 7.70
N THR A 64 5.14 -3.34 8.68
CA THR A 64 5.74 -3.32 10.02
C THR A 64 5.78 -4.72 10.64
N GLY A 65 6.93 -5.10 11.13
CA GLY A 65 7.20 -6.39 11.78
C GLY A 65 7.70 -7.49 10.83
N ASP A 66 7.65 -7.30 9.52
CA ASP A 66 8.17 -8.26 8.55
C ASP A 66 9.69 -8.36 8.62
N ARG A 67 10.20 -9.60 8.51
CA ARG A 67 11.63 -9.92 8.60
C ARG A 67 12.14 -10.52 7.30
N LEU A 68 13.34 -10.14 6.90
CA LEU A 68 14.04 -10.65 5.73
C LEU A 68 15.45 -11.10 6.05
N TRP A 69 15.87 -12.16 5.36
CA TRP A 69 17.23 -12.69 5.40
C TRP A 69 17.72 -12.97 3.99
N THR A 70 18.96 -12.53 3.69
CA THR A 70 19.68 -12.91 2.46
C THR A 70 20.83 -13.86 2.80
N GLY A 71 20.96 -14.97 2.08
CA GLY A 71 22.06 -15.92 2.24
C GLY A 71 23.41 -15.37 1.78
N GLY A 72 24.48 -16.14 1.93
CA GLY A 72 25.87 -15.69 1.72
C GLY A 72 26.24 -15.21 0.31
N SER A 73 25.48 -15.60 -0.73
CA SER A 73 25.66 -15.14 -2.12
C SER A 73 24.41 -14.47 -2.69
N SER A 74 23.55 -13.98 -1.80
CA SER A 74 22.21 -13.52 -2.16
C SER A 74 22.09 -12.01 -2.04
N ARG A 75 21.09 -11.46 -2.71
CA ARG A 75 20.74 -10.05 -2.62
C ARG A 75 19.25 -9.83 -2.85
N ALA A 76 18.72 -8.77 -2.26
CA ALA A 76 17.32 -8.37 -2.41
C ALA A 76 17.20 -6.86 -2.56
N GLU A 77 16.10 -6.39 -3.19
CA GLU A 77 15.75 -4.98 -3.24
C GLU A 77 14.33 -4.79 -2.75
N LEU A 78 14.17 -3.86 -1.82
CA LEU A 78 12.89 -3.33 -1.37
C LEU A 78 12.69 -1.92 -1.92
N GLN A 79 11.47 -1.60 -2.28
CA GLN A 79 11.07 -0.28 -2.76
C GLN A 79 9.97 0.27 -1.85
N ILE A 80 10.11 1.54 -1.42
CA ILE A 80 9.17 2.22 -0.52
C ILE A 80 8.99 3.65 -1.02
N GLY A 81 7.93 3.92 -1.80
CA GLY A 81 7.77 5.22 -2.44
C GLY A 81 9.02 5.58 -3.26
N GLY A 82 9.57 6.76 -3.06
CA GLY A 82 10.79 7.23 -3.73
C GLY A 82 12.11 6.65 -3.19
N ALA A 83 12.08 5.64 -2.33
CA ALA A 83 13.27 5.02 -1.75
C ALA A 83 13.46 3.55 -2.18
N ALA A 84 14.72 3.12 -2.30
CA ALA A 84 15.12 1.74 -2.49
C ALA A 84 16.11 1.32 -1.39
N ILE A 85 15.87 0.17 -0.76
CA ILE A 85 16.75 -0.48 0.21
C ILE A 85 17.25 -1.76 -0.43
N ARG A 86 18.55 -1.95 -0.50
CA ARG A 86 19.19 -3.12 -1.08
C ARG A 86 19.97 -3.86 -0.04
N MET A 87 19.67 -5.13 0.11
CA MET A 87 20.32 -6.05 1.03
C MET A 87 21.46 -6.77 0.30
N GLY A 88 22.64 -6.72 0.87
CA GLY A 88 23.80 -7.51 0.45
C GLY A 88 23.77 -8.94 0.97
N PRO A 89 24.88 -9.69 0.82
CA PRO A 89 25.01 -11.05 1.36
C PRO A 89 24.88 -11.11 2.89
N SER A 90 24.37 -12.23 3.41
CA SER A 90 24.28 -12.54 4.84
C SER A 90 23.64 -11.41 5.69
N THR A 91 22.62 -10.76 5.14
CA THR A 91 22.00 -9.58 5.74
C THR A 91 20.68 -9.94 6.43
N SER A 92 20.53 -9.52 7.69
CA SER A 92 19.30 -9.65 8.47
C SER A 92 18.65 -8.28 8.66
N MET A 93 17.39 -8.16 8.27
CA MET A 93 16.63 -6.92 8.31
C MET A 93 15.23 -7.13 8.86
N VAL A 94 14.76 -6.19 9.68
CA VAL A 94 13.37 -6.10 10.16
C VAL A 94 12.80 -4.73 9.83
N LEU A 95 11.58 -4.67 9.32
CA LEU A 95 10.82 -3.43 9.21
C LEU A 95 10.23 -3.11 10.58
N LEU A 96 10.91 -2.30 11.40
CA LEU A 96 10.45 -1.94 12.75
C LEU A 96 9.20 -1.07 12.71
N ASN A 97 9.15 -0.11 11.77
CA ASN A 97 7.99 0.73 11.56
C ASN A 97 7.92 1.19 10.10
N LEU A 98 6.77 1.02 9.48
CA LEU A 98 6.48 1.53 8.16
C LEU A 98 5.09 2.14 8.13
N ASP A 99 5.02 3.46 8.29
CA ASP A 99 3.79 4.23 8.19
C ASP A 99 3.92 5.42 7.24
N ASN A 100 2.99 6.37 7.29
CA ASN A 100 2.98 7.54 6.40
C ASN A 100 4.11 8.55 6.67
N ARG A 101 4.77 8.46 7.83
CA ARG A 101 5.80 9.39 8.30
C ARG A 101 7.13 8.72 8.56
N ILE A 102 7.11 7.46 8.99
CA ILE A 102 8.29 6.76 9.48
C ILE A 102 8.59 5.59 8.56
N THR A 103 9.84 5.44 8.20
CA THR A 103 10.45 4.23 7.68
C THR A 103 11.59 3.90 8.62
N GLN A 104 11.40 2.91 9.49
CA GLN A 104 12.38 2.48 10.46
C GLN A 104 12.74 1.02 10.23
N VAL A 105 14.01 0.76 10.05
CA VAL A 105 14.56 -0.54 9.69
C VAL A 105 15.60 -0.94 10.73
N GLN A 106 15.53 -2.17 11.22
CA GLN A 106 16.62 -2.79 11.98
C GLN A 106 17.56 -3.50 11.01
N LEU A 107 18.84 -3.28 11.18
CA LEU A 107 19.92 -4.04 10.58
C LEU A 107 20.75 -4.66 11.69
N SER A 108 20.63 -5.97 11.92
CA SER A 108 21.37 -6.66 12.98
C SER A 108 22.69 -7.26 12.49
N GLN A 109 22.81 -7.51 11.20
CA GLN A 109 24.07 -7.95 10.54
C GLN A 109 23.99 -7.75 9.03
N GLY A 110 25.15 -7.65 8.38
CA GLY A 110 25.28 -7.56 6.93
C GLY A 110 25.23 -6.13 6.41
N ILE A 111 24.77 -5.95 5.18
CA ILE A 111 24.94 -4.71 4.42
C ILE A 111 23.61 -4.22 3.87
N LEU A 112 23.29 -2.96 4.15
CA LEU A 112 22.25 -2.23 3.46
C LEU A 112 22.85 -1.11 2.60
N LYS A 113 22.36 -1.01 1.36
CA LYS A 113 22.58 0.12 0.50
C LYS A 113 21.25 0.81 0.20
N ILE A 114 21.18 2.11 0.46
CA ILE A 114 19.93 2.88 0.45
C ILE A 114 20.05 4.03 -0.53
N ARG A 115 19.06 4.13 -1.42
CA ARG A 115 18.86 5.28 -2.30
C ARG A 115 17.54 5.96 -1.91
N VAL A 116 17.60 7.23 -1.54
CA VAL A 116 16.40 8.06 -1.29
C VAL A 116 16.36 9.17 -2.31
N ARG A 117 15.32 9.18 -3.16
CA ARG A 117 15.10 10.21 -4.19
C ARG A 117 14.34 11.41 -3.64
N SER A 118 13.43 11.17 -2.71
CA SER A 118 12.65 12.20 -2.05
C SER A 118 12.50 11.89 -0.57
N LEU A 119 12.59 12.91 0.28
CA LEU A 119 12.34 12.83 1.72
C LEU A 119 11.55 14.06 2.13
N GLY A 120 10.30 13.87 2.47
CA GLY A 120 9.43 14.97 2.89
C GLY A 120 9.84 15.54 4.25
N PRO A 121 9.52 16.80 4.55
CA PRO A 121 9.97 17.50 5.76
C PRO A 121 9.46 16.87 7.07
N ARG A 122 8.41 16.05 7.00
CA ARG A 122 7.83 15.33 8.16
C ARG A 122 8.05 13.83 8.07
N GLN A 123 8.92 13.36 7.19
CA GLN A 123 9.27 11.96 7.05
C GLN A 123 10.58 11.68 7.79
N THR A 124 10.60 10.59 8.53
CA THR A 124 11.80 10.05 9.20
C THR A 124 12.19 8.76 8.49
N PHE A 125 13.45 8.65 8.11
CA PHE A 125 14.04 7.42 7.61
C PHE A 125 15.21 7.06 8.53
N GLU A 126 15.08 5.97 9.26
CA GLU A 126 16.01 5.56 10.30
C GLU A 126 16.43 4.10 10.14
N ILE A 127 17.70 3.83 10.32
CA ILE A 127 18.26 2.49 10.41
C ILE A 127 18.82 2.30 11.82
N ALA A 128 18.22 1.36 12.56
CA ALA A 128 18.67 0.96 13.89
C ALA A 128 19.67 -0.20 13.75
N THR A 129 20.86 -0.05 14.34
CA THR A 129 21.91 -1.05 14.37
C THR A 129 22.33 -1.38 15.80
N PRO A 130 23.12 -2.43 16.07
CA PRO A 130 23.60 -2.71 17.42
C PRO A 130 24.36 -1.55 18.07
N ASN A 131 25.06 -0.75 17.27
CA ASN A 131 25.94 0.30 17.79
C ASN A 131 25.32 1.70 17.76
N LEU A 132 24.38 1.97 16.81
CA LEU A 132 23.86 3.33 16.59
C LEU A 132 22.53 3.36 15.85
N ALA A 133 21.81 4.47 15.97
CA ALA A 133 20.73 4.87 15.09
C ALA A 133 21.25 5.78 13.98
N PHE A 134 21.02 5.40 12.72
CA PHE A 134 21.41 6.17 11.54
C PHE A 134 20.18 6.83 10.91
N THR A 135 20.05 8.15 11.04
CA THR A 135 18.91 8.93 10.55
C THR A 135 19.26 9.72 9.32
N LEU A 136 18.54 9.52 8.22
CA LEU A 136 18.72 10.26 6.97
C LEU A 136 18.11 11.65 7.09
N ARG A 137 18.86 12.68 6.68
CA ARG A 137 18.44 14.10 6.74
C ARG A 137 18.18 14.72 5.38
N ARG A 138 18.72 14.16 4.32
CA ARG A 138 18.52 14.62 2.93
C ARG A 138 18.37 13.44 1.98
N PRO A 139 17.74 13.61 0.83
CA PRO A 139 17.82 12.64 -0.26
C PRO A 139 19.28 12.34 -0.62
N GLY A 140 19.59 11.09 -0.99
CA GLY A 140 20.97 10.69 -1.27
C GLY A 140 21.19 9.21 -1.37
N GLU A 141 22.47 8.81 -1.34
CA GLU A 141 22.94 7.44 -1.34
C GLU A 141 23.73 7.15 -0.07
N TYR A 142 23.38 6.04 0.58
CA TYR A 142 23.90 5.63 1.88
C TYR A 142 24.24 4.16 1.87
N ARG A 143 25.27 3.79 2.62
CA ARG A 143 25.64 2.40 2.89
C ARG A 143 25.87 2.23 4.38
N ILE A 144 25.29 1.20 4.95
CA ILE A 144 25.44 0.78 6.35
C ILE A 144 25.83 -0.67 6.36
N GLU A 145 26.84 -1.01 7.15
CA GLU A 145 27.36 -2.36 7.29
C GLU A 145 27.54 -2.68 8.77
N VAL A 146 26.95 -3.77 9.22
CA VAL A 146 27.03 -4.26 10.59
C VAL A 146 27.84 -5.54 10.60
N ASP A 147 28.96 -5.50 11.30
CA ASP A 147 29.78 -6.67 11.60
C ASP A 147 29.56 -7.09 13.06
N PRO A 148 28.77 -8.17 13.30
CA PRO A 148 28.51 -8.61 14.67
C PRO A 148 29.70 -9.32 15.33
N GLN A 149 30.80 -9.62 14.62
CA GLN A 149 31.99 -10.20 15.19
C GLN A 149 32.91 -9.15 15.79
N ASP A 150 32.99 -7.98 15.13
CA ASP A 150 33.80 -6.85 15.57
C ASP A 150 33.03 -5.88 16.46
N ASP A 151 31.74 -6.15 16.79
CA ASP A 151 30.83 -5.22 17.47
C ASP A 151 30.90 -3.81 16.86
N ALA A 152 30.78 -3.73 15.55
CA ALA A 152 31.02 -2.51 14.80
C ALA A 152 29.95 -2.25 13.75
N THR A 153 29.63 -0.96 13.60
CA THR A 153 28.78 -0.46 12.50
C THR A 153 29.56 0.54 11.66
N ALA A 154 29.75 0.24 10.38
CA ALA A 154 30.29 1.15 9.39
C ALA A 154 29.16 1.88 8.67
N VAL A 155 29.32 3.21 8.52
CA VAL A 155 28.37 4.07 7.80
C VAL A 155 29.09 4.87 6.74
N MET A 156 28.51 4.98 5.56
CA MET A 156 29.02 5.79 4.45
C MET A 156 27.91 6.61 3.85
N VAL A 157 28.12 7.91 3.75
CA VAL A 157 27.25 8.85 3.03
C VAL A 157 27.91 9.19 1.70
N LYS A 158 27.50 8.54 0.62
CA LYS A 158 28.02 8.81 -0.73
C LYS A 158 27.53 10.15 -1.26
N SER A 159 26.24 10.43 -1.05
CA SER A 159 25.60 11.72 -1.28
C SER A 159 24.47 11.92 -0.26
N GLY A 160 24.10 13.18 -0.01
CA GLY A 160 23.10 13.54 0.99
C GLY A 160 23.71 13.95 2.32
N LYS A 161 22.99 13.72 3.41
CA LYS A 161 23.40 14.02 4.79
C LYS A 161 22.69 13.09 5.75
N ALA A 162 23.39 12.57 6.76
CA ALA A 162 22.81 11.76 7.81
C ALA A 162 23.32 12.19 9.19
N GLU A 163 22.66 11.69 10.23
CA GLU A 163 23.10 11.81 11.61
C GLU A 163 23.15 10.43 12.24
N VAL A 164 24.16 10.19 13.05
CA VAL A 164 24.31 9.00 13.89
C VAL A 164 24.05 9.38 15.33
N TYR A 165 23.35 8.51 16.06
CA TYR A 165 23.03 8.68 17.47
C TYR A 165 23.40 7.42 18.23
N GLY A 166 24.15 7.58 19.30
CA GLY A 166 24.46 6.55 20.29
C GLY A 166 24.00 6.95 21.69
N GLU A 167 24.37 6.17 22.69
CA GLU A 167 24.00 6.43 24.08
C GLU A 167 24.68 7.66 24.68
N GLY A 168 25.89 8.02 24.22
CA GLY A 168 26.67 9.13 24.78
C GLY A 168 26.86 10.32 23.85
N ALA A 169 26.71 10.14 22.52
CA ALA A 169 27.03 11.17 21.55
C ALA A 169 26.14 11.10 20.30
N SER A 170 26.17 12.19 19.52
CA SER A 170 25.61 12.24 18.19
C SER A 170 26.49 13.02 17.24
N TYR A 171 26.60 12.57 16.00
CA TYR A 171 27.43 13.21 14.99
C TYR A 171 26.71 13.37 13.66
N THR A 172 27.05 14.42 12.94
CA THR A 172 26.64 14.60 11.55
C THR A 172 27.62 13.89 10.63
N VAL A 173 27.10 13.11 9.69
CA VAL A 173 27.86 12.49 8.61
C VAL A 173 27.50 13.17 7.29
N ASP A 174 28.43 13.96 6.77
CA ASP A 174 28.27 14.68 5.51
C ASP A 174 28.62 13.84 4.29
N SER A 175 28.24 14.32 3.11
CA SER A 175 28.54 13.68 1.82
C SER A 175 30.03 13.33 1.67
N ARG A 176 30.31 12.16 1.09
CA ARG A 176 31.65 11.60 0.85
C ARG A 176 32.44 11.29 2.14
N ARG A 177 31.75 11.08 3.27
CA ARG A 177 32.35 10.68 4.54
C ARG A 177 31.92 9.24 4.85
N ALA A 178 32.86 8.51 5.47
CA ALA A 178 32.63 7.16 5.94
C ALA A 178 33.35 6.96 7.29
N TYR A 179 32.66 6.30 8.22
CA TYR A 179 33.14 6.04 9.58
C TYR A 179 32.74 4.63 10.00
N ARG A 180 33.55 4.02 10.85
CA ARG A 180 33.22 2.80 11.58
C ARG A 180 33.17 3.13 13.07
N PHE A 181 32.08 2.79 13.73
CA PHE A 181 31.84 3.01 15.15
C PHE A 181 31.86 1.68 15.88
N TYR A 182 32.44 1.67 17.06
CA TYR A 182 32.55 0.54 17.98
C TYR A 182 31.78 0.85 19.27
N GLY A 183 31.14 -0.18 19.88
CA GLY A 183 30.28 0.02 21.04
C GLY A 183 29.07 0.94 20.78
N THR A 184 28.41 1.40 21.82
CA THR A 184 27.13 2.13 21.73
C THR A 184 27.22 3.63 22.07
N ASP A 185 28.29 4.08 22.69
CA ASP A 185 28.49 5.48 23.13
C ASP A 185 29.03 6.41 22.02
N LEU A 186 29.50 5.85 20.91
CA LEU A 186 30.13 6.52 19.75
C LEU A 186 31.43 7.26 20.10
N SER A 187 32.08 6.94 21.22
CA SER A 187 33.37 7.52 21.58
C SER A 187 34.53 6.92 20.80
N ASP A 188 34.46 5.65 20.44
CA ASP A 188 35.45 4.90 19.67
C ASP A 188 35.01 4.77 18.21
N TYR A 189 35.73 5.45 17.32
CA TYR A 189 35.45 5.41 15.89
C TYR A 189 36.70 5.61 15.04
N GLU A 190 36.66 5.11 13.82
CA GLU A 190 37.69 5.33 12.80
C GLU A 190 37.11 5.96 11.53
N THR A 191 37.91 6.78 10.85
CA THR A 191 37.58 7.31 9.53
C THR A 191 37.97 6.26 8.48
N LEU A 192 37.00 5.89 7.63
CA LEU A 192 37.26 4.97 6.52
C LEU A 192 37.66 5.77 5.28
N SER A 193 38.68 5.27 4.58
CA SER A 193 39.03 5.77 3.24
C SER A 193 37.93 5.41 2.24
N ALA A 194 37.84 6.17 1.14
CA ALA A 194 36.91 5.88 0.06
C ALA A 194 37.17 4.46 -0.50
N GLN A 195 36.26 3.53 -0.25
CA GLN A 195 36.34 2.19 -0.79
C GLN A 195 36.05 2.19 -2.29
N ARG A 196 36.73 1.30 -3.02
CA ARG A 196 36.35 1.01 -4.41
C ARG A 196 34.96 0.33 -4.42
N ASP A 197 34.17 0.68 -5.43
CA ASP A 197 32.84 0.08 -5.61
C ASP A 197 32.93 -1.44 -5.74
N ASP A 198 32.24 -2.15 -4.87
CA ASP A 198 32.11 -3.60 -4.90
C ASP A 198 31.00 -4.04 -5.89
N GLU A 199 30.66 -5.34 -5.91
CA GLU A 199 29.60 -5.87 -6.77
C GLU A 199 28.22 -5.33 -6.39
N LEU A 200 27.93 -5.19 -5.10
CA LEU A 200 26.67 -4.62 -4.60
C LEU A 200 26.53 -3.16 -5.02
N ASP A 201 27.61 -2.39 -5.00
CA ASP A 201 27.63 -1.01 -5.45
C ASP A 201 27.37 -0.86 -6.95
N ARG A 202 28.01 -1.70 -7.77
CA ARG A 202 27.81 -1.70 -9.23
C ARG A 202 26.39 -2.07 -9.60
N TRP A 203 25.86 -3.15 -9.02
CA TRP A 203 24.49 -3.58 -9.21
C TRP A 203 23.48 -2.52 -8.77
N SER A 204 23.70 -1.89 -7.61
CA SER A 204 22.83 -0.84 -7.09
C SER A 204 22.76 0.36 -8.03
N ARG A 205 23.89 0.80 -8.59
CA ARG A 205 23.90 1.90 -9.58
C ARG A 205 23.18 1.57 -10.87
N GLU A 206 23.24 0.33 -11.32
CA GLU A 206 22.49 -0.11 -12.49
C GLU A 206 21.00 -0.04 -12.24
N ARG A 207 20.56 -0.52 -11.07
CA ARG A 207 19.16 -0.40 -10.64
C ARG A 207 18.72 1.06 -10.51
N ASP A 208 19.57 1.94 -9.97
CA ASP A 208 19.28 3.37 -9.86
C ASP A 208 19.12 4.02 -11.23
N ARG A 209 20.03 3.74 -12.18
CA ARG A 209 19.95 4.25 -13.56
C ARG A 209 18.67 3.81 -14.25
N ARG A 210 18.22 2.56 -14.03
CA ARG A 210 16.96 2.05 -14.59
C ARG A 210 15.76 2.87 -14.08
N GLY A 211 15.68 3.14 -12.77
CA GLY A 211 14.63 3.96 -12.20
C GLY A 211 14.70 5.44 -12.62
N ASP A 212 15.91 6.02 -12.63
CA ASP A 212 16.14 7.43 -12.96
C ASP A 212 15.84 7.74 -14.43
N ASN A 213 16.03 6.76 -15.34
CA ASN A 213 15.78 6.90 -16.78
C ASN A 213 14.42 6.36 -17.22
N SER A 214 13.54 5.96 -16.30
CA SER A 214 12.26 5.35 -16.64
C SER A 214 11.35 6.32 -17.41
N VAL A 215 10.85 5.85 -18.55
CA VAL A 215 9.85 6.56 -19.36
C VAL A 215 8.53 6.64 -18.62
N SER A 216 8.17 5.59 -17.89
CA SER A 216 6.93 5.50 -17.10
C SER A 216 6.82 6.58 -16.03
N ALA A 217 7.94 7.13 -15.53
CA ALA A 217 7.95 8.25 -14.60
C ALA A 217 7.24 9.51 -15.12
N ARG A 218 7.04 9.62 -16.43
CA ARG A 218 6.30 10.74 -17.07
C ARG A 218 4.80 10.63 -16.87
N TYR A 219 4.29 9.42 -16.64
CA TYR A 219 2.85 9.10 -16.65
C TYR A 219 2.28 8.83 -15.25
N VAL A 220 3.12 8.52 -14.27
CA VAL A 220 2.70 8.17 -12.91
C VAL A 220 3.30 9.10 -11.86
N SER A 221 2.75 9.09 -10.65
CA SER A 221 3.40 9.73 -9.49
C SER A 221 4.70 9.01 -9.16
N SER A 222 5.72 9.75 -8.71
CA SER A 222 6.99 9.20 -8.22
C SER A 222 6.85 8.30 -6.98
N GLU A 223 5.69 8.35 -6.31
CA GLU A 223 5.36 7.50 -5.16
C GLU A 223 4.72 6.15 -5.57
N VAL A 224 4.37 5.96 -6.84
CA VAL A 224 3.93 4.66 -7.36
C VAL A 224 5.12 3.71 -7.42
N VAL A 225 5.12 2.68 -6.61
CA VAL A 225 6.23 1.72 -6.52
C VAL A 225 6.19 0.76 -7.69
N GLY A 226 7.33 0.51 -8.32
CA GLY A 226 7.50 -0.47 -9.42
C GLY A 226 7.13 0.04 -10.80
N TYR A 227 6.95 1.34 -11.00
CA TYR A 227 6.62 1.91 -12.31
C TYR A 227 7.72 1.68 -13.36
N GLU A 228 8.98 1.58 -12.94
CA GLU A 228 10.12 1.34 -13.83
C GLU A 228 10.09 -0.04 -14.50
N ASP A 229 9.34 -0.98 -13.94
CA ASP A 229 9.17 -2.31 -14.53
C ASP A 229 8.19 -2.30 -15.72
N LEU A 230 7.38 -1.27 -15.86
CA LEU A 230 6.45 -1.10 -16.98
C LEU A 230 7.17 -0.88 -18.30
N ASP A 231 8.35 -0.21 -18.27
CA ASP A 231 9.08 0.20 -19.47
C ASP A 231 9.48 -0.98 -20.37
N ALA A 232 9.91 -2.09 -19.76
CA ALA A 232 10.37 -3.28 -20.50
C ALA A 232 9.23 -4.27 -20.82
N ASN A 233 8.03 -4.07 -20.28
CA ASN A 233 6.96 -5.06 -20.30
C ASN A 233 5.68 -4.60 -20.99
N GLY A 234 5.64 -3.38 -21.52
CA GLY A 234 4.47 -2.85 -22.17
C GLY A 234 4.74 -1.54 -22.90
N SER A 235 3.69 -0.92 -23.38
CA SER A 235 3.76 0.34 -24.11
C SER A 235 2.73 1.35 -23.62
N TRP A 236 3.12 2.61 -23.59
CA TRP A 236 2.26 3.74 -23.31
C TRP A 236 1.62 4.27 -24.59
N ARG A 237 0.34 4.62 -24.53
CA ARG A 237 -0.40 5.28 -25.58
C ARG A 237 -1.41 6.26 -25.01
N VAL A 238 -1.90 7.16 -25.84
CA VAL A 238 -2.98 8.08 -25.45
C VAL A 238 -4.32 7.51 -25.94
N ASP A 239 -5.27 7.39 -25.02
CA ASP A 239 -6.67 7.04 -25.30
C ASP A 239 -7.55 8.27 -25.18
N ALA A 240 -8.53 8.45 -26.06
CA ALA A 240 -9.39 9.63 -26.10
C ALA A 240 -10.26 9.78 -24.82
N ARG A 241 -10.62 8.67 -24.14
CA ARG A 241 -11.49 8.67 -22.95
C ARG A 241 -10.73 8.70 -21.64
N PHE A 242 -9.53 8.10 -21.62
CA PHE A 242 -8.78 7.83 -20.39
C PHE A 242 -7.44 8.55 -20.30
N GLY A 243 -7.01 9.24 -21.36
CA GLY A 243 -5.69 9.86 -21.43
C GLY A 243 -4.59 8.83 -21.59
N SER A 244 -3.47 8.99 -20.89
CA SER A 244 -2.35 8.06 -20.96
C SER A 244 -2.72 6.70 -20.36
N VAL A 245 -2.55 5.62 -21.15
CA VAL A 245 -2.79 4.25 -20.74
C VAL A 245 -1.59 3.36 -21.09
N TRP A 246 -1.34 2.37 -20.26
CA TRP A 246 -0.29 1.38 -20.47
C TRP A 246 -0.90 0.02 -20.81
N THR A 247 -0.33 -0.66 -21.79
CA THR A 247 -0.79 -1.98 -22.25
C THR A 247 0.37 -2.97 -22.18
N PRO A 248 0.21 -4.12 -21.49
CA PRO A 248 1.24 -5.16 -21.46
C PRO A 248 1.43 -5.77 -22.86
N THR A 249 2.69 -6.08 -23.22
CA THR A 249 3.02 -6.62 -24.54
C THR A 249 3.23 -8.13 -24.56
N ARG A 250 3.48 -8.74 -23.41
CA ARG A 250 3.80 -10.18 -23.28
C ARG A 250 2.83 -10.85 -22.29
N VAL A 251 1.60 -11.01 -22.73
CA VAL A 251 0.57 -11.74 -21.98
C VAL A 251 -0.02 -12.85 -22.85
N ALA A 252 -0.47 -13.94 -22.22
CA ALA A 252 -1.11 -15.03 -22.92
C ALA A 252 -2.45 -14.60 -23.55
N SER A 253 -2.91 -15.30 -24.59
CA SER A 253 -4.25 -15.09 -25.13
C SER A 253 -5.30 -15.33 -24.04
N GLY A 254 -6.29 -14.44 -23.94
CA GLY A 254 -7.30 -14.49 -22.89
C GLY A 254 -6.80 -14.11 -21.50
N TRP A 255 -5.64 -13.49 -21.40
CA TRP A 255 -5.14 -12.92 -20.14
C TRP A 255 -6.08 -11.82 -19.62
N THR A 256 -6.23 -11.79 -18.31
CA THR A 256 -6.97 -10.73 -17.60
C THR A 256 -6.21 -10.30 -16.34
N PRO A 257 -6.31 -9.04 -15.88
CA PRO A 257 -5.69 -8.60 -14.65
C PRO A 257 -6.17 -9.43 -13.44
N TYR A 258 -5.30 -9.58 -12.45
CA TYR A 258 -5.54 -10.35 -11.21
C TYR A 258 -5.85 -11.83 -11.44
N ARG A 259 -5.20 -12.43 -12.43
CA ARG A 259 -5.30 -13.86 -12.73
C ARG A 259 -3.97 -14.60 -12.51
N ASP A 260 -2.85 -14.00 -12.93
CA ASP A 260 -1.53 -14.62 -12.83
C ASP A 260 -0.84 -14.14 -11.55
N GLY A 261 -1.12 -14.82 -10.45
CA GLY A 261 -0.67 -14.50 -9.10
C GLY A 261 -1.47 -15.26 -8.06
N HIS A 262 -1.47 -14.77 -6.84
CA HIS A 262 -2.17 -15.38 -5.72
C HIS A 262 -2.64 -14.34 -4.69
N TRP A 263 -3.59 -14.72 -3.85
CA TRP A 263 -4.04 -13.92 -2.72
C TRP A 263 -3.23 -14.24 -1.47
N SER A 264 -2.83 -13.23 -0.73
CA SER A 264 -2.13 -13.35 0.54
C SER A 264 -2.79 -12.48 1.60
N TRP A 265 -2.72 -12.90 2.87
CA TRP A 265 -3.18 -12.05 3.96
C TRP A 265 -2.03 -11.17 4.45
N VAL A 266 -2.21 -9.85 4.41
CA VAL A 266 -1.20 -8.86 4.82
C VAL A 266 -1.86 -7.83 5.72
N ASP A 267 -1.51 -7.84 7.00
CA ASP A 267 -1.95 -6.81 7.95
C ASP A 267 -1.33 -5.45 7.62
N PRO A 268 -2.08 -4.35 7.78
CA PRO A 268 -3.44 -4.22 8.31
C PRO A 268 -4.53 -4.25 7.22
N TRP A 269 -4.22 -4.53 5.97
CA TRP A 269 -5.16 -4.42 4.85
C TRP A 269 -6.01 -5.68 4.62
N GLY A 270 -5.56 -6.83 5.07
CA GLY A 270 -6.22 -8.12 4.83
C GLY A 270 -5.86 -8.74 3.48
N TRP A 271 -6.85 -9.26 2.75
CA TRP A 271 -6.61 -9.92 1.47
C TRP A 271 -5.96 -8.99 0.46
N THR A 272 -4.78 -9.38 0.03
CA THR A 272 -3.85 -8.60 -0.78
C THR A 272 -3.42 -9.44 -1.98
N TRP A 273 -3.42 -8.86 -3.17
CA TRP A 273 -2.96 -9.50 -4.38
C TRP A 273 -1.42 -9.48 -4.47
N VAL A 274 -0.84 -10.60 -4.84
CA VAL A 274 0.58 -10.74 -5.17
C VAL A 274 0.68 -11.23 -6.60
N ASP A 275 1.12 -10.37 -7.51
CA ASP A 275 1.20 -10.66 -8.94
C ASP A 275 2.50 -11.36 -9.27
N ASP A 276 2.46 -12.39 -10.12
CA ASP A 276 3.64 -13.17 -10.53
C ASP A 276 4.45 -12.45 -11.62
N ALA A 277 3.84 -11.50 -12.36
CA ALA A 277 4.54 -10.75 -13.38
C ALA A 277 5.47 -9.70 -12.75
N PRO A 278 6.70 -9.50 -13.25
CA PRO A 278 7.64 -8.54 -12.66
C PRO A 278 7.11 -7.10 -12.65
N TRP A 279 6.20 -6.76 -13.56
CA TRP A 279 5.56 -5.44 -13.68
C TRP A 279 4.22 -5.34 -12.92
N GLY A 280 3.75 -6.43 -12.32
CA GLY A 280 2.39 -6.54 -11.79
C GLY A 280 2.12 -5.66 -10.57
N TYR A 281 3.14 -5.28 -9.77
CA TYR A 281 2.93 -4.51 -8.55
C TYR A 281 2.26 -3.14 -8.80
N ALA A 282 2.82 -2.33 -9.68
CA ALA A 282 2.30 -0.99 -9.96
C ALA A 282 0.83 -1.04 -10.43
N VAL A 283 0.52 -1.94 -11.34
CA VAL A 283 -0.80 -2.02 -11.99
C VAL A 283 -1.86 -2.72 -11.15
N SER A 284 -1.47 -3.45 -10.10
CA SER A 284 -2.39 -4.14 -9.19
C SER A 284 -2.72 -3.30 -7.94
N HIS A 285 -1.79 -2.44 -7.53
CA HIS A 285 -1.95 -1.66 -6.30
C HIS A 285 -2.26 -0.18 -6.54
N TYR A 286 -2.19 0.27 -7.80
CA TYR A 286 -2.49 1.65 -8.21
C TYR A 286 -3.29 1.65 -9.51
N GLY A 287 -4.00 2.76 -9.79
CA GLY A 287 -4.73 2.94 -11.03
C GLY A 287 -6.00 2.08 -11.17
N ARG A 288 -6.39 1.83 -12.40
CA ARG A 288 -7.58 1.04 -12.79
C ARG A 288 -7.33 0.32 -14.10
N TRP A 289 -8.13 -0.70 -14.39
CA TRP A 289 -8.05 -1.43 -15.65
C TRP A 289 -9.27 -1.17 -16.53
N ALA A 290 -9.05 -0.98 -17.82
CA ALA A 290 -10.10 -0.85 -18.82
C ALA A 290 -9.84 -1.79 -20.00
N GLN A 291 -10.89 -2.36 -20.58
CA GLN A 291 -10.79 -3.02 -21.86
C GLN A 291 -11.01 -1.99 -22.99
N ILE A 292 -10.01 -1.84 -23.86
CA ILE A 292 -9.99 -0.91 -24.97
C ILE A 292 -9.64 -1.70 -26.24
N ASN A 293 -10.56 -1.76 -27.21
CA ASN A 293 -10.36 -2.52 -28.46
C ASN A 293 -9.96 -3.99 -28.20
N ASN A 294 -10.66 -4.66 -27.30
CA ASN A 294 -10.43 -6.05 -26.87
C ASN A 294 -9.06 -6.31 -26.18
N ALA A 295 -8.30 -5.27 -25.84
CA ALA A 295 -7.06 -5.38 -25.09
C ALA A 295 -7.20 -4.74 -23.71
N TRP A 296 -6.58 -5.33 -22.69
CA TRP A 296 -6.50 -4.73 -21.36
C TRP A 296 -5.48 -3.59 -21.35
N ALA A 297 -5.91 -2.45 -20.85
CA ALA A 297 -5.09 -1.27 -20.66
C ALA A 297 -5.20 -0.77 -19.21
N TRP A 298 -4.07 -0.53 -18.61
CA TRP A 298 -3.99 0.07 -17.28
C TRP A 298 -4.06 1.61 -17.38
N VAL A 299 -4.95 2.20 -16.62
CA VAL A 299 -5.16 3.64 -16.52
C VAL A 299 -4.57 4.11 -15.21
N PRO A 300 -3.43 4.81 -15.18
CA PRO A 300 -2.85 5.32 -13.96
C PRO A 300 -3.77 6.34 -13.30
N GLY A 301 -3.62 6.52 -12.00
CA GLY A 301 -4.23 7.62 -11.29
C GLY A 301 -3.60 8.97 -11.68
N PRO A 302 -4.18 10.09 -11.21
CA PRO A 302 -3.58 11.41 -11.38
C PRO A 302 -2.17 11.47 -10.77
N ARG A 303 -1.28 12.28 -11.36
CA ARG A 303 0.07 12.48 -10.83
C ARG A 303 0.02 13.42 -9.61
N LEU A 304 -0.38 12.87 -8.47
CA LEU A 304 -0.37 13.57 -7.18
C LEU A 304 0.98 13.33 -6.47
N GLU A 305 1.34 14.21 -5.55
CA GLU A 305 2.53 14.04 -4.70
C GLU A 305 2.51 12.75 -3.89
N ARG A 306 1.31 12.27 -3.54
CA ARG A 306 1.12 11.02 -2.80
C ARG A 306 0.20 10.08 -3.56
N ALA A 307 0.73 8.94 -3.93
CA ALA A 307 -0.06 7.79 -4.37
C ALA A 307 -0.37 6.93 -3.14
N VAL A 308 -1.65 6.61 -2.93
CA VAL A 308 -2.09 5.75 -1.82
C VAL A 308 -2.14 4.32 -2.30
N TYR A 309 -1.39 3.47 -1.64
CA TYR A 309 -1.37 2.03 -1.87
C TYR A 309 -2.73 1.38 -1.57
N ALA A 310 -3.16 0.46 -2.42
CA ALA A 310 -4.31 -0.40 -2.21
C ALA A 310 -3.90 -1.89 -2.27
N PRO A 311 -4.42 -2.76 -1.39
CA PRO A 311 -4.05 -4.19 -1.39
C PRO A 311 -4.45 -4.93 -2.68
N ALA A 312 -5.54 -4.52 -3.30
CA ALA A 312 -5.97 -4.91 -4.63
C ALA A 312 -7.09 -3.97 -5.09
N LEU A 313 -7.05 -3.51 -6.33
CA LEU A 313 -8.07 -2.62 -6.89
C LEU A 313 -9.12 -3.44 -7.67
N VAL A 314 -9.81 -4.32 -6.93
CA VAL A 314 -10.85 -5.22 -7.42
C VAL A 314 -12.17 -5.01 -6.68
N ALA A 315 -13.25 -5.52 -7.25
CA ALA A 315 -14.49 -5.80 -6.56
C ALA A 315 -14.71 -7.31 -6.49
N PHE A 316 -15.20 -7.81 -5.35
CA PHE A 316 -15.54 -9.20 -5.18
C PHE A 316 -16.97 -9.49 -5.61
N ILE A 317 -17.23 -10.70 -6.05
CA ILE A 317 -18.58 -11.20 -6.28
C ILE A 317 -18.92 -12.28 -5.25
N GLY A 318 -20.19 -12.33 -4.83
CA GLY A 318 -20.57 -13.25 -3.77
C GLY A 318 -22.07 -13.26 -3.54
N GLY A 319 -22.46 -13.60 -2.30
CA GLY A 319 -23.84 -13.72 -1.87
C GLY A 319 -24.39 -15.15 -2.00
N LYS A 320 -25.51 -15.43 -1.29
CA LYS A 320 -26.11 -16.79 -1.21
C LYS A 320 -26.45 -17.35 -2.60
N ASN A 321 -27.02 -16.51 -3.47
CA ASN A 321 -27.41 -16.95 -4.82
C ASN A 321 -26.22 -17.30 -5.71
N PHE A 322 -25.08 -16.60 -5.57
CA PHE A 322 -23.84 -16.90 -6.28
C PHE A 322 -23.32 -18.29 -5.87
N GLN A 323 -23.24 -18.55 -4.57
CA GLN A 323 -22.75 -19.83 -4.04
C GLN A 323 -23.66 -20.99 -4.47
N VAL A 324 -24.98 -20.83 -4.42
CA VAL A 324 -25.95 -21.85 -4.88
C VAL A 324 -25.79 -22.11 -6.39
N SER A 325 -25.68 -21.06 -7.21
CA SER A 325 -25.55 -21.22 -8.67
C SER A 325 -24.26 -21.94 -9.06
N VAL A 326 -23.17 -21.70 -8.34
CA VAL A 326 -21.89 -22.38 -8.57
C VAL A 326 -21.96 -23.84 -8.11
N SER A 327 -22.61 -24.12 -6.97
CA SER A 327 -22.80 -25.49 -6.46
C SER A 327 -23.69 -26.32 -7.37
N ALA A 328 -24.72 -25.72 -7.96
CA ALA A 328 -25.63 -26.40 -8.94
C ALA A 328 -24.88 -26.75 -10.24
N GLY A 329 -23.78 -26.07 -10.57
CA GLY A 329 -22.89 -26.40 -11.69
C GLY A 329 -21.94 -27.58 -11.47
N GLY A 330 -22.07 -28.33 -10.37
CA GLY A 330 -21.42 -29.62 -10.15
C GLY A 330 -20.16 -29.65 -9.29
N THR A 331 -19.70 -28.53 -8.72
CA THR A 331 -18.47 -28.51 -7.91
C THR A 331 -18.70 -28.68 -6.40
N GLY A 332 -19.92 -28.52 -5.89
CA GLY A 332 -20.25 -28.65 -4.45
C GLY A 332 -19.47 -27.75 -3.48
N ALA A 333 -18.47 -27.03 -3.95
CA ALA A 333 -17.56 -26.23 -3.14
C ALA A 333 -17.92 -24.72 -3.18
N ALA A 334 -17.68 -24.01 -2.07
CA ALA A 334 -17.78 -22.56 -2.03
C ALA A 334 -16.67 -21.92 -2.88
N HIS A 335 -16.96 -20.80 -3.54
CA HIS A 335 -16.05 -20.10 -4.44
C HIS A 335 -15.90 -18.63 -4.03
N VAL A 336 -14.74 -18.07 -4.36
CA VAL A 336 -14.45 -16.62 -4.28
C VAL A 336 -14.20 -16.11 -5.69
N GLY A 337 -14.94 -15.08 -6.08
CA GLY A 337 -14.77 -14.45 -7.39
C GLY A 337 -14.50 -12.96 -7.26
N TRP A 338 -13.80 -12.40 -8.25
CA TRP A 338 -13.47 -10.96 -8.32
C TRP A 338 -13.26 -10.53 -9.76
N PHE A 339 -13.26 -9.21 -9.97
CA PHE A 339 -12.89 -8.58 -11.23
C PHE A 339 -12.18 -7.24 -10.98
N PRO A 340 -11.31 -6.77 -11.90
CA PRO A 340 -10.62 -5.49 -11.77
C PRO A 340 -11.61 -4.33 -11.82
N LEU A 341 -11.44 -3.32 -10.96
CA LEU A 341 -12.20 -2.08 -11.04
C LEU A 341 -11.85 -1.30 -12.30
N ALA A 342 -12.87 -0.76 -12.97
CA ALA A 342 -12.74 0.08 -14.13
C ALA A 342 -12.47 1.56 -13.74
N PRO A 343 -11.96 2.41 -14.65
CA PRO A 343 -11.89 3.84 -14.45
C PRO A 343 -13.25 4.41 -14.05
N ARG A 344 -13.25 5.35 -13.08
CA ARG A 344 -14.43 5.96 -12.45
C ARG A 344 -15.19 5.08 -11.44
N GLU A 345 -14.79 3.84 -11.21
CA GLU A 345 -15.35 2.99 -10.15
C GLU A 345 -14.63 3.21 -8.82
N VAL A 346 -15.42 3.33 -7.76
CA VAL A 346 -14.93 3.61 -6.40
C VAL A 346 -14.42 2.32 -5.75
N TYR A 347 -13.17 2.34 -5.30
CA TYR A 347 -12.61 1.27 -4.48
C TYR A 347 -13.16 1.37 -3.05
N GLN A 348 -13.58 0.24 -2.50
CA GLN A 348 -14.16 0.12 -1.17
C GLN A 348 -13.30 -0.80 -0.30
N PRO A 349 -12.48 -0.23 0.62
CA PRO A 349 -11.63 -1.01 1.50
C PRO A 349 -12.42 -2.00 2.37
N SER A 350 -11.86 -3.20 2.61
CA SER A 350 -12.40 -4.18 3.56
C SER A 350 -12.09 -3.82 5.02
N TYR A 351 -11.15 -2.92 5.25
CA TYR A 351 -10.68 -2.42 6.53
C TYR A 351 -11.33 -1.07 6.90
N PRO A 352 -11.38 -0.73 8.21
CA PRO A 352 -11.89 0.56 8.66
C PRO A 352 -11.03 1.71 8.13
N VAL A 353 -11.69 2.76 7.66
CA VAL A 353 -11.02 3.95 7.13
C VAL A 353 -11.81 5.21 7.48
N SER A 354 -11.10 6.32 7.70
CA SER A 354 -11.71 7.63 7.79
C SER A 354 -12.22 8.10 6.42
N ARG A 355 -13.05 9.15 6.45
CA ARG A 355 -13.51 9.81 5.24
C ARG A 355 -12.35 10.34 4.40
N SER A 356 -11.33 10.92 5.05
CA SER A 356 -10.18 11.52 4.37
C SER A 356 -9.31 10.45 3.69
N TYR A 357 -9.12 9.31 4.34
CA TYR A 357 -8.39 8.19 3.75
C TYR A 357 -9.16 7.60 2.55
N PHE A 358 -10.48 7.40 2.70
CA PHE A 358 -11.32 6.88 1.62
C PHE A 358 -11.32 7.79 0.39
N ASP A 359 -11.38 9.12 0.59
CA ASP A 359 -11.26 10.09 -0.49
C ASP A 359 -9.86 10.02 -1.13
N SER A 360 -8.81 9.99 -0.31
CA SER A 360 -7.42 9.96 -0.78
C SER A 360 -7.07 8.72 -1.60
N ILE A 361 -7.47 7.52 -1.16
CA ILE A 361 -7.18 6.26 -1.88
C ILE A 361 -7.91 6.21 -3.23
N ASN A 362 -9.11 6.77 -3.32
CA ASN A 362 -9.85 6.80 -4.57
C ASN A 362 -9.34 7.88 -5.53
N ARG A 363 -9.06 9.09 -5.04
CA ARG A 363 -8.58 10.21 -5.87
C ARG A 363 -7.15 10.03 -6.36
N SER A 364 -6.30 9.35 -5.61
CA SER A 364 -4.93 9.07 -6.06
C SER A 364 -4.86 7.96 -7.11
N ASN A 365 -5.87 7.10 -7.17
CA ASN A 365 -5.88 5.93 -8.05
C ASN A 365 -6.84 6.04 -9.25
N ALA A 366 -7.68 7.06 -9.30
CA ALA A 366 -8.60 7.24 -10.42
C ALA A 366 -9.15 8.67 -10.48
N VAL A 367 -9.60 9.08 -11.65
CA VAL A 367 -10.35 10.33 -11.84
C VAL A 367 -11.83 10.03 -11.61
N ILE A 368 -12.32 10.34 -10.40
CA ILE A 368 -13.70 10.08 -9.97
C ILE A 368 -14.29 11.38 -9.43
N ALA A 369 -15.56 11.66 -9.74
CA ALA A 369 -16.26 12.83 -9.20
C ALA A 369 -16.33 12.74 -7.65
N PRO A 370 -16.02 13.83 -6.93
CA PRO A 370 -16.04 13.84 -5.46
C PRO A 370 -17.41 13.46 -4.87
N THR A 371 -18.50 13.83 -5.53
CA THR A 371 -19.87 13.46 -5.15
C THR A 371 -20.09 11.95 -5.19
N THR A 372 -19.57 11.27 -6.21
CA THR A 372 -19.65 9.80 -6.32
C THR A 372 -18.91 9.13 -5.17
N ILE A 373 -17.67 9.57 -4.86
CA ILE A 373 -16.89 9.05 -3.73
C ILE A 373 -17.66 9.26 -2.42
N THR A 374 -18.24 10.45 -2.23
CA THR A 374 -19.04 10.80 -1.04
C THR A 374 -20.25 9.88 -0.88
N ASN A 375 -21.01 9.69 -1.93
CA ASN A 375 -22.21 8.87 -1.89
C ASN A 375 -21.89 7.42 -1.56
N VAL A 376 -20.84 6.85 -2.20
CA VAL A 376 -20.40 5.49 -1.89
C VAL A 376 -19.92 5.39 -0.45
N TYR A 377 -19.13 6.35 0.05
CA TYR A 377 -18.70 6.35 1.46
C TYR A 377 -19.87 6.33 2.43
N ASN A 378 -20.82 7.22 2.29
CA ASN A 378 -21.98 7.31 3.17
C ASN A 378 -22.81 6.03 3.16
N THR A 379 -23.01 5.44 1.98
CA THR A 379 -23.82 4.24 1.80
C THR A 379 -23.15 2.99 2.34
N THR A 380 -21.84 2.82 2.08
CA THR A 380 -21.15 1.55 2.33
C THR A 380 -20.35 1.52 3.62
N ILE A 381 -19.77 2.65 4.02
CA ILE A 381 -18.94 2.74 5.23
C ILE A 381 -19.77 3.20 6.42
N VAL A 382 -20.50 4.30 6.28
CA VAL A 382 -21.31 4.86 7.38
C VAL A 382 -22.52 3.97 7.67
N ASN A 383 -23.30 3.61 6.66
CA ASN A 383 -24.50 2.77 6.82
C ASN A 383 -24.18 1.27 6.91
N ASN A 384 -22.89 0.92 6.91
CA ASN A 384 -22.37 -0.46 7.02
C ASN A 384 -23.03 -1.48 6.06
N THR A 385 -23.39 -1.03 4.87
CA THR A 385 -24.05 -1.87 3.89
C THR A 385 -23.04 -2.78 3.21
N THR A 386 -23.19 -4.09 3.40
CA THR A 386 -22.29 -5.10 2.83
C THR A 386 -22.61 -5.45 1.38
N ASN A 387 -23.86 -5.30 0.97
CA ASN A 387 -24.30 -5.58 -0.40
C ASN A 387 -24.35 -4.27 -1.22
N VAL A 388 -23.25 -3.99 -1.90
CA VAL A 388 -23.05 -2.75 -2.64
C VAL A 388 -23.96 -2.62 -3.85
N THR A 389 -24.27 -3.73 -4.50
CA THR A 389 -25.12 -3.74 -5.72
C THR A 389 -26.57 -3.34 -5.47
N GLN A 390 -27.11 -3.70 -4.31
CA GLN A 390 -28.51 -3.34 -3.96
C GLN A 390 -28.68 -1.87 -3.59
N VAL A 391 -27.60 -1.21 -3.17
CA VAL A 391 -27.70 0.15 -2.62
C VAL A 391 -27.36 1.22 -3.66
N THR A 392 -26.52 0.92 -4.66
CA THR A 392 -25.99 1.93 -5.57
C THR A 392 -26.50 1.83 -7.01
N ASN A 393 -27.19 0.77 -7.39
CA ASN A 393 -27.56 0.45 -8.79
C ASN A 393 -26.39 0.64 -9.78
N VAL A 394 -25.17 0.44 -9.30
CA VAL A 394 -23.96 0.61 -10.12
C VAL A 394 -23.76 -0.63 -10.97
N ILE A 395 -23.71 -0.44 -12.28
CA ILE A 395 -23.24 -1.45 -13.21
C ILE A 395 -21.73 -1.34 -13.33
N TYR A 396 -21.02 -2.38 -12.90
CA TYR A 396 -19.58 -2.45 -13.02
C TYR A 396 -19.16 -2.83 -14.43
N ALA A 397 -18.40 -1.95 -15.09
CA ALA A 397 -18.06 -2.12 -16.50
C ALA A 397 -17.28 -3.42 -16.77
N ASN A 398 -16.27 -3.71 -15.93
CA ASN A 398 -15.46 -4.91 -16.13
C ASN A 398 -16.15 -6.21 -15.70
N GLN A 399 -17.21 -6.18 -14.88
CA GLN A 399 -18.02 -7.36 -14.60
C GLN A 399 -18.74 -7.86 -15.88
N GLN A 400 -19.04 -6.96 -16.80
CA GLN A 400 -19.71 -7.27 -18.06
C GLN A 400 -18.77 -7.78 -19.15
N VAL A 401 -17.46 -7.61 -18.97
CA VAL A 401 -16.44 -8.02 -19.94
C VAL A 401 -16.25 -9.54 -19.88
N PRO A 402 -16.36 -10.25 -21.01
CA PRO A 402 -16.10 -11.69 -21.04
C PRO A 402 -14.69 -12.03 -20.55
N GLY A 403 -14.59 -12.98 -19.60
CA GLY A 403 -13.34 -13.43 -19.04
C GLY A 403 -12.69 -12.49 -18.01
N ALA A 404 -13.27 -11.32 -17.71
CA ALA A 404 -12.74 -10.39 -16.71
C ALA A 404 -12.98 -10.86 -15.27
N VAL A 405 -14.06 -11.59 -15.04
CA VAL A 405 -14.35 -12.17 -13.74
C VAL A 405 -13.58 -13.48 -13.58
N VAL A 406 -12.74 -13.52 -12.54
CA VAL A 406 -11.96 -14.69 -12.14
C VAL A 406 -12.59 -15.28 -10.89
N ALA A 407 -12.72 -16.61 -10.82
CA ALA A 407 -13.22 -17.30 -9.65
C ALA A 407 -12.39 -18.57 -9.37
N VAL A 408 -12.18 -18.85 -8.09
CA VAL A 408 -11.47 -20.06 -7.62
C VAL A 408 -12.22 -20.70 -6.45
N PRO A 409 -11.99 -21.99 -6.15
CA PRO A 409 -12.47 -22.60 -4.93
C PRO A 409 -11.95 -21.84 -3.70
N THR A 410 -12.77 -21.70 -2.67
CA THR A 410 -12.39 -21.00 -1.42
C THR A 410 -11.10 -21.57 -0.81
N GLN A 411 -10.90 -22.89 -0.88
CA GLN A 411 -9.68 -23.53 -0.38
C GLN A 411 -8.44 -23.04 -1.14
N ALA A 412 -8.48 -22.97 -2.47
CA ALA A 412 -7.38 -22.44 -3.28
C ALA A 412 -7.07 -20.98 -2.94
N PHE A 413 -8.11 -20.18 -2.71
CA PHE A 413 -7.98 -18.78 -2.31
C PHE A 413 -7.27 -18.63 -0.95
N VAL A 414 -7.77 -19.29 0.10
CA VAL A 414 -7.20 -19.16 1.47
C VAL A 414 -5.83 -19.82 1.61
N GLN A 415 -5.51 -20.81 0.79
CA GLN A 415 -4.19 -21.44 0.76
C GLN A 415 -3.18 -20.71 -0.13
N SER A 416 -3.56 -19.54 -0.68
CA SER A 416 -2.69 -18.75 -1.57
C SER A 416 -2.16 -19.55 -2.76
N GLN A 417 -2.99 -20.45 -3.33
CA GLN A 417 -2.60 -21.20 -4.51
C GLN A 417 -2.55 -20.29 -5.74
N PRO A 418 -1.67 -20.58 -6.73
CA PRO A 418 -1.63 -19.83 -7.98
C PRO A 418 -3.02 -19.84 -8.65
N VAL A 419 -3.61 -18.67 -8.80
CA VAL A 419 -4.98 -18.48 -9.29
C VAL A 419 -5.16 -19.06 -10.69
N ALA A 420 -4.22 -18.83 -11.60
CA ALA A 420 -4.29 -19.34 -12.98
C ALA A 420 -4.46 -20.87 -13.06
N LYS A 421 -3.98 -21.62 -12.04
CA LYS A 421 -4.10 -23.09 -11.97
C LYS A 421 -5.37 -23.56 -11.30
N ALA A 422 -6.05 -22.68 -10.55
CA ALA A 422 -7.24 -23.01 -9.75
C ALA A 422 -8.53 -22.39 -10.31
N THR A 423 -8.44 -21.64 -11.43
CA THR A 423 -9.59 -20.93 -12.01
C THR A 423 -10.70 -21.91 -12.39
N VAL A 424 -11.92 -21.61 -11.99
CA VAL A 424 -13.12 -22.33 -12.39
C VAL A 424 -13.88 -21.60 -13.49
N GLN A 425 -14.43 -22.36 -14.43
CA GLN A 425 -15.27 -21.83 -15.49
C GLN A 425 -16.70 -21.67 -14.98
N LEU A 426 -17.19 -20.44 -15.01
CA LEU A 426 -18.58 -20.12 -14.65
C LEU A 426 -19.30 -19.57 -15.86
N THR A 427 -20.61 -19.84 -15.96
CA THR A 427 -21.42 -19.29 -17.05
C THR A 427 -21.51 -17.78 -16.95
N ARG A 428 -21.58 -17.10 -18.09
CA ARG A 428 -21.70 -15.63 -18.16
C ARG A 428 -22.88 -15.11 -17.34
N ASP A 429 -24.02 -15.81 -17.39
CA ASP A 429 -25.24 -15.40 -16.67
C ASP A 429 -25.04 -15.39 -15.17
N VAL A 430 -24.32 -16.36 -14.61
CA VAL A 430 -23.95 -16.39 -13.18
C VAL A 430 -23.03 -15.22 -12.83
N LEU A 431 -22.02 -14.96 -13.65
CA LEU A 431 -21.03 -13.93 -13.39
C LEU A 431 -21.62 -12.51 -13.46
N VAL A 432 -22.42 -12.22 -14.51
CA VAL A 432 -22.99 -10.89 -14.74
C VAL A 432 -24.07 -10.54 -13.71
N ARG A 433 -24.83 -11.54 -13.20
CA ARG A 433 -25.89 -11.37 -12.21
C ARG A 433 -25.41 -11.49 -10.78
N ALA A 434 -24.15 -11.92 -10.55
CA ALA A 434 -23.62 -12.08 -9.21
C ALA A 434 -23.57 -10.74 -8.47
N PRO A 435 -24.07 -10.66 -7.22
CA PRO A 435 -23.98 -9.45 -6.43
C PRO A 435 -22.53 -9.06 -6.18
N VAL A 436 -22.23 -7.79 -6.33
CA VAL A 436 -20.92 -7.24 -5.98
C VAL A 436 -20.85 -6.97 -4.49
N ILE A 437 -19.84 -7.50 -3.85
CA ILE A 437 -19.60 -7.36 -2.42
C ILE A 437 -18.24 -6.72 -2.16
N ARG A 438 -18.11 -6.04 -1.02
CA ARG A 438 -16.91 -5.30 -0.64
C ARG A 438 -15.77 -6.19 -0.14
N VAL A 439 -16.10 -7.40 0.33
CA VAL A 439 -15.18 -8.27 1.08
C VAL A 439 -15.26 -9.68 0.54
N ALA A 440 -14.13 -10.36 0.42
CA ALA A 440 -14.09 -11.77 -0.03
C ALA A 440 -14.89 -12.73 0.86
N GLY A 441 -15.21 -12.35 2.11
CA GLY A 441 -16.06 -13.11 3.02
C GLY A 441 -15.48 -14.44 3.50
N VAL A 442 -14.16 -14.62 3.43
CA VAL A 442 -13.44 -15.82 3.88
C VAL A 442 -12.34 -15.43 4.87
N ALA A 443 -12.21 -16.24 5.94
CA ALA A 443 -11.16 -16.02 6.93
C ALA A 443 -9.81 -16.55 6.43
N PRO A 444 -8.68 -15.87 6.75
CA PRO A 444 -7.37 -16.39 6.42
C PRO A 444 -7.00 -17.61 7.27
N VAL A 445 -6.06 -18.39 6.74
CA VAL A 445 -5.37 -19.49 7.43
C VAL A 445 -3.87 -19.20 7.47
N GLN A 446 -3.08 -20.02 8.16
CA GLN A 446 -1.62 -19.81 8.25
C GLN A 446 -0.94 -19.69 6.87
N GLN A 447 -1.34 -20.53 5.91
CA GLN A 447 -0.83 -20.47 4.54
C GLN A 447 -1.11 -19.14 3.84
N SER A 448 -2.20 -18.46 4.21
CA SER A 448 -2.53 -17.14 3.66
C SER A 448 -1.47 -16.09 3.99
N LEU A 449 -0.86 -16.18 5.19
CA LEU A 449 0.21 -15.26 5.61
C LEU A 449 1.51 -15.53 4.87
N HIS A 450 1.78 -16.79 4.56
CA HIS A 450 2.98 -17.21 3.83
C HIS A 450 2.88 -16.93 2.33
N GLY A 451 1.70 -16.60 1.80
CA GLY A 451 1.49 -16.40 0.36
C GLY A 451 1.69 -17.68 -0.45
N GLY A 452 1.33 -18.84 0.11
CA GLY A 452 1.54 -20.15 -0.54
C GLY A 452 3.02 -20.52 -0.72
N ALA A 453 3.95 -19.75 -0.14
CA ALA A 453 5.36 -20.05 -0.21
C ALA A 453 5.72 -21.31 0.58
N ARG A 454 6.69 -22.05 0.08
CA ARG A 454 7.26 -23.20 0.80
C ARG A 454 8.11 -22.71 1.96
N GLU A 455 8.14 -23.48 3.04
CA GLU A 455 9.10 -23.25 4.13
C GLU A 455 10.52 -23.09 3.58
N ALA A 456 11.31 -22.26 4.25
CA ALA A 456 12.71 -22.12 3.94
C ALA A 456 13.40 -23.45 4.24
N ALA A 457 14.22 -23.93 3.30
CA ALA A 457 14.92 -25.21 3.43
C ALA A 457 15.76 -25.29 4.71
N THR A 458 16.20 -24.14 5.23
CA THR A 458 16.97 -24.02 6.46
C THR A 458 16.54 -22.74 7.17
N LYS A 459 16.31 -22.81 8.49
CA LYS A 459 16.06 -21.63 9.30
C LYS A 459 17.27 -20.69 9.20
N PRO A 460 17.08 -19.41 8.84
CA PRO A 460 18.19 -18.47 8.74
C PRO A 460 18.97 -18.35 10.05
N PRO A 461 20.30 -18.26 10.03
CA PRO A 461 21.13 -18.07 11.21
C PRO A 461 21.10 -16.59 11.65
N VAL A 462 19.91 -16.08 11.95
CA VAL A 462 19.73 -14.71 12.39
C VAL A 462 20.24 -14.57 13.82
N ARG A 463 21.14 -13.63 14.05
CA ARG A 463 21.56 -13.21 15.37
C ARG A 463 20.67 -12.06 15.82
N GLU A 464 19.96 -12.27 16.91
CA GLU A 464 19.14 -11.22 17.52
C GLU A 464 20.02 -10.40 18.47
N HIS A 465 20.43 -9.22 18.02
CA HIS A 465 21.13 -8.23 18.83
C HIS A 465 20.16 -7.13 19.23
N ALA A 466 20.33 -6.58 20.45
CA ALA A 466 19.70 -5.31 20.79
C ALA A 466 20.22 -4.25 19.83
N VAL A 467 19.35 -3.31 19.43
CA VAL A 467 19.71 -2.23 18.52
C VAL A 467 19.41 -0.88 19.14
N ILE A 468 20.20 0.10 18.76
CA ILE A 468 20.01 1.50 19.12
C ILE A 468 19.07 2.16 18.14
N ALA A 469 18.04 2.82 18.62
CA ALA A 469 17.09 3.58 17.83
C ALA A 469 16.90 4.98 18.41
N ARG A 470 16.55 5.93 17.59
CA ARG A 470 16.12 7.25 18.04
C ARG A 470 14.62 7.35 18.23
N THR A 471 13.88 6.64 17.39
CA THR A 471 12.43 6.61 17.42
C THR A 471 11.96 5.28 18.04
N ALA A 472 11.08 5.35 19.02
CA ALA A 472 10.48 4.16 19.57
C ALA A 472 9.63 3.44 18.48
N PRO A 473 9.87 2.15 18.23
CA PRO A 473 9.02 1.40 17.32
C PRO A 473 7.63 1.19 17.93
N PRO A 474 6.60 0.91 17.10
CA PRO A 474 5.31 0.51 17.62
C PRO A 474 5.39 -0.83 18.38
N PRO A 475 4.35 -1.19 19.14
CA PRO A 475 4.27 -2.50 19.77
C PRO A 475 4.45 -3.63 18.76
N ALA A 476 5.03 -4.75 19.23
CA ALA A 476 5.24 -5.92 18.39
C ALA A 476 3.92 -6.43 17.77
N PRO A 477 3.93 -6.86 16.50
CA PRO A 477 2.75 -7.43 15.85
C PRO A 477 2.24 -8.67 16.57
N LEU A 478 0.90 -8.79 16.66
CA LEU A 478 0.26 -9.95 17.29
C LEU A 478 0.50 -11.22 16.46
N PRO A 479 0.76 -12.36 17.11
CA PRO A 479 0.77 -13.65 16.43
C PRO A 479 -0.58 -13.95 15.77
N PHE A 480 -0.57 -14.61 14.62
CA PHE A 480 -1.79 -14.99 13.92
C PHE A 480 -2.72 -15.85 14.77
N ALA A 481 -2.16 -16.79 15.54
CA ALA A 481 -2.92 -17.64 16.44
C ALA A 481 -3.77 -16.85 17.45
N ALA A 482 -3.25 -15.70 17.94
CA ALA A 482 -4.01 -14.83 18.84
C ALA A 482 -5.14 -14.07 18.14
N GLN A 483 -5.04 -13.89 16.81
CA GLN A 483 -6.00 -13.16 16.00
C GLN A 483 -7.08 -14.08 15.39
N GLN A 484 -6.82 -15.38 15.27
CA GLN A 484 -7.58 -16.34 14.48
C GLN A 484 -9.08 -16.38 14.81
N THR A 485 -9.44 -16.37 16.10
CA THR A 485 -10.84 -16.40 16.54
C THR A 485 -11.61 -15.16 16.05
N GLN A 486 -11.01 -13.98 16.13
CA GLN A 486 -11.67 -12.76 15.67
C GLN A 486 -11.74 -12.66 14.14
N LEU A 487 -10.71 -13.12 13.44
CA LEU A 487 -10.72 -13.22 11.98
C LEU A 487 -11.76 -14.22 11.47
N ALA A 488 -11.95 -15.33 12.18
CA ALA A 488 -13.00 -16.29 11.88
C ALA A 488 -14.41 -15.73 12.13
N ALA A 489 -14.59 -14.92 13.17
CA ALA A 489 -15.87 -14.27 13.48
C ALA A 489 -16.24 -13.16 12.47
N ARG A 490 -15.28 -12.59 11.77
CA ARG A 490 -15.46 -11.52 10.76
C ARG A 490 -14.72 -11.84 9.46
N PRO A 491 -15.14 -12.87 8.72
CA PRO A 491 -14.40 -13.35 7.56
C PRO A 491 -14.08 -12.26 6.54
N GLY A 492 -12.81 -12.20 6.11
CA GLY A 492 -12.30 -11.26 5.11
C GLY A 492 -12.09 -9.82 5.60
N ARG A 493 -12.29 -9.53 6.87
CA ARG A 493 -12.06 -8.21 7.47
C ARG A 493 -10.88 -8.28 8.44
N PRO A 494 -9.87 -7.43 8.28
CA PRO A 494 -8.79 -7.32 9.25
C PRO A 494 -9.32 -6.76 10.58
N ILE A 495 -8.61 -7.07 11.64
CA ILE A 495 -8.88 -6.59 13.00
C ILE A 495 -8.49 -5.11 13.08
N ASP A 496 -9.39 -4.27 13.55
CA ASP A 496 -9.08 -2.85 13.76
C ASP A 496 -8.13 -2.65 14.96
N GLU A 497 -7.47 -1.52 15.02
CA GLU A 497 -6.47 -1.23 16.03
C GLU A 497 -7.04 -1.24 17.46
N ALA A 498 -8.27 -0.75 17.65
CA ALA A 498 -8.93 -0.76 18.94
C ALA A 498 -9.22 -2.19 19.44
N GLN A 499 -9.55 -3.10 18.54
CA GLN A 499 -9.71 -4.52 18.84
C GLN A 499 -8.36 -5.21 19.04
N ARG A 500 -7.35 -4.83 18.25
CA ARG A 500 -5.99 -5.38 18.33
C ARG A 500 -5.37 -5.14 19.71
N THR A 501 -5.53 -3.95 20.27
CA THR A 501 -5.02 -3.62 21.60
C THR A 501 -5.68 -4.39 22.74
N GLN A 502 -6.87 -4.94 22.51
CA GLN A 502 -7.60 -5.76 23.49
C GLN A 502 -7.18 -7.23 23.49
N ILE A 503 -6.51 -7.68 22.43
CA ILE A 503 -6.05 -9.05 22.30
C ILE A 503 -4.79 -9.23 23.16
N LYS A 504 -4.86 -10.07 24.17
CA LYS A 504 -3.69 -10.48 24.97
C LYS A 504 -3.21 -11.84 24.44
N PRO A 505 -2.03 -11.92 23.81
CA PRO A 505 -1.48 -13.21 23.40
C PRO A 505 -1.11 -14.02 24.66
N ALA A 506 -1.36 -15.32 24.63
CA ALA A 506 -0.98 -16.24 25.73
C ALA A 506 0.55 -16.31 25.92
N ALA A 507 1.31 -16.16 24.83
CA ALA A 507 2.76 -15.98 24.80
C ALA A 507 3.15 -15.27 23.48
N PRO A 508 4.24 -14.51 23.44
CA PRO A 508 4.76 -13.98 22.18
C PRO A 508 5.26 -15.15 21.33
N ALA A 509 4.77 -15.25 20.09
CA ALA A 509 5.24 -16.27 19.13
C ALA A 509 6.68 -15.98 18.66
N VAL A 510 7.09 -14.73 18.72
CA VAL A 510 8.44 -14.25 18.38
C VAL A 510 8.83 -13.22 19.43
N GLU A 511 10.06 -13.32 19.93
CA GLU A 511 10.61 -12.28 20.81
C GLU A 511 10.61 -10.95 20.05
N ALA A 512 10.07 -9.90 20.66
CA ALA A 512 10.10 -8.57 20.09
C ALA A 512 11.56 -8.12 19.93
N PRO A 513 11.90 -7.41 18.85
CA PRO A 513 13.23 -6.81 18.70
C PRO A 513 13.58 -5.99 19.95
N LYS A 514 14.72 -6.26 20.55
CA LYS A 514 15.23 -5.47 21.68
C LYS A 514 15.75 -4.14 21.15
N VAL A 515 15.02 -3.06 21.41
CA VAL A 515 15.36 -1.72 20.92
C VAL A 515 15.63 -0.81 22.11
N SER A 516 16.85 -0.30 22.19
CA SER A 516 17.24 0.75 23.14
C SER A 516 17.01 2.12 22.47
N VAL A 517 16.09 2.91 23.04
CA VAL A 517 15.76 4.23 22.48
C VAL A 517 16.64 5.28 23.14
N VAL A 518 17.54 5.86 22.36
CA VAL A 518 18.39 6.96 22.85
C VAL A 518 17.63 8.28 22.82
N ALA A 519 17.66 8.98 23.97
CA ALA A 519 17.05 10.29 24.10
C ALA A 519 17.66 11.26 23.07
N ALA A 520 16.89 12.29 22.69
CA ALA A 520 17.46 13.40 21.92
C ALA A 520 18.60 13.99 22.72
N ALA A 521 19.84 13.67 22.36
CA ALA A 521 20.97 14.50 22.78
C ALA A 521 20.62 15.95 22.40
N PRO A 522 20.98 16.97 23.22
CA PRO A 522 20.84 18.36 22.82
C PRO A 522 21.42 18.48 21.42
N ALA A 523 20.77 19.28 20.56
CA ALA A 523 21.08 19.41 19.14
C ALA A 523 22.57 19.25 18.89
N PRO A 524 23.02 18.39 17.98
CA PRO A 524 24.42 18.10 17.85
C PRO A 524 25.15 19.43 17.80
N THR A 525 26.00 19.66 18.78
CA THR A 525 26.99 20.72 18.67
C THR A 525 27.65 20.39 17.33
N ALA A 526 27.42 21.22 16.30
CA ALA A 526 27.76 20.92 14.90
C ALA A 526 29.29 20.84 14.75
N THR A 527 29.87 19.84 15.33
CA THR A 527 31.27 19.53 15.21
C THR A 527 31.33 18.37 14.22
N ALA A 528 31.79 18.71 13.00
CA ALA A 528 32.31 17.67 12.11
C ALA A 528 33.22 16.78 12.97
N LEU A 529 33.03 15.46 12.88
CA LEU A 529 33.91 14.49 13.53
C LEU A 529 35.37 14.93 13.29
N PRO A 530 36.20 15.13 14.34
CA PRO A 530 37.59 15.49 14.15
C PRO A 530 38.28 14.45 13.28
N PRO A 531 39.39 14.76 12.60
CA PRO A 531 40.19 13.76 11.92
C PRO A 531 40.63 12.74 12.96
N ALA A 532 40.35 11.45 12.69
CA ALA A 532 40.69 10.36 13.61
C ALA A 532 42.17 10.39 13.94
N THR A 533 42.48 10.34 15.22
CA THR A 533 43.82 9.95 15.68
C THR A 533 43.99 8.48 15.35
N ALA A 534 44.95 8.15 14.49
CA ALA A 534 45.24 6.78 14.11
C ALA A 534 45.47 5.92 15.35
N ARG A 535 44.62 4.94 15.56
CA ARG A 535 44.77 3.89 16.57
C ARG A 535 46.04 3.13 16.22
N GLY A 536 47.09 3.24 17.06
CA GLY A 536 48.30 2.43 16.92
C GLY A 536 47.93 0.96 16.86
N GLY A 537 48.17 0.32 15.71
CA GLY A 537 47.79 -1.04 15.47
C GLY A 537 48.40 -1.99 16.51
N LYS A 538 47.56 -2.65 17.29
CA LYS A 538 47.91 -3.90 17.94
C LYS A 538 47.64 -5.03 16.95
N SER A 539 48.72 -5.51 16.34
CA SER A 539 48.68 -6.81 15.62
C SER A 539 48.41 -7.96 16.60
N PRO A 540 47.57 -8.92 16.27
CA PRO A 540 47.37 -10.10 17.07
C PRO A 540 48.49 -11.11 16.81
N GLY A 541 49.21 -11.52 17.86
CA GLY A 541 49.73 -12.89 18.05
C GLY A 541 51.04 -13.26 17.43
N ALA A 542 52.14 -13.10 18.17
CA ALA A 542 53.24 -14.02 18.07
C ALA A 542 53.48 -14.67 19.44
N ARG A 543 53.44 -15.98 19.43
CA ARG A 543 53.68 -16.87 20.57
C ARG A 543 55.10 -16.74 21.10
N LYS A 544 55.21 -16.83 22.45
CA LYS A 544 56.38 -17.07 23.26
C LYS A 544 57.33 -18.14 22.68
N ALA A 545 58.62 -17.83 22.64
CA ALA A 545 59.68 -18.80 22.85
C ALA A 545 60.68 -18.18 23.84
N GLU A 546 60.90 -18.90 24.94
CA GLU A 546 61.91 -18.65 25.98
C GLU A 546 63.29 -18.91 25.41
N SER A 547 64.29 -18.16 25.81
CA SER A 547 65.51 -18.56 26.52
C SER A 547 66.61 -17.52 26.38
N GLY A 548 67.13 -17.07 27.45
CA GLY A 548 68.48 -17.38 27.90
C GLY A 548 69.44 -16.19 27.94
N LYS A 549 69.72 -15.75 29.15
CA LYS A 549 71.02 -15.39 29.73
C LYS A 549 71.99 -14.44 29.00
N ASP A 550 72.30 -13.39 29.62
CA ASP A 550 73.53 -13.05 30.41
C ASP A 550 74.48 -11.98 29.82
N LEU A 551 74.97 -11.18 30.81
CA LEU A 551 76.24 -10.43 30.87
C LEU A 551 76.31 -9.06 30.09
N GLY A 552 76.31 -7.93 30.80
CA GLY A 552 77.53 -7.43 31.48
C GLY A 552 78.08 -6.20 30.78
N GLY A 553 78.37 -5.11 31.55
CA GLY A 553 79.32 -4.09 31.12
C GLY A 553 78.85 -2.65 31.35
N ARG A 554 79.06 -2.14 32.54
CA ARG A 554 79.92 -1.03 33.03
C ARG A 554 80.40 -0.01 31.99
N SER A 555 80.17 1.27 32.29
CA SER A 555 81.11 2.26 32.86
C SER A 555 80.62 3.67 32.62
N GLU A 556 80.57 4.44 33.72
CA GLU A 556 81.36 5.63 34.04
C GLU A 556 81.29 6.74 32.96
N GLY A 557 80.89 7.88 33.35
CA GLY A 557 81.34 8.87 34.29
C GLY A 557 81.04 10.25 33.79
N ARG A 558 80.72 11.13 34.64
CA ARG A 558 81.46 12.34 35.06
C ARG A 558 80.52 13.50 35.35
N ARG A 559 80.69 13.92 36.58
CA ARG A 559 80.28 15.20 37.21
C ARG A 559 80.95 16.37 36.47
N LEU A 560 80.38 17.50 36.60
CA LEU A 560 80.88 18.90 36.82
C LEU A 560 79.73 19.84 36.44
N ASP A 561 79.36 20.96 37.10
CA ASP A 561 79.68 21.59 38.38
C ASP A 561 78.54 22.54 38.66
N ALA A 562 78.35 22.78 39.92
CA ALA A 562 77.56 23.94 40.43
C ALA A 562 78.24 25.25 40.09
N ASP A 563 77.50 26.23 39.70
CA ASP A 563 77.54 27.66 40.14
C ASP A 563 76.73 28.50 39.15
N LYS A 564 75.62 29.02 39.64
CA LYS A 564 75.12 30.39 39.46
C LYS A 564 73.71 30.52 40.02
N ALA A 565 73.63 30.58 41.28
CA ALA A 565 72.48 31.14 42.00
C ALA A 565 72.90 32.55 42.42
N ALA A 566 72.46 33.58 41.72
CA ALA A 566 72.21 34.93 42.18
C ALA A 566 71.90 35.82 40.92
N GLY A 567 70.64 36.10 40.63
CA GLY A 567 70.23 37.01 39.60
C GLY A 567 68.82 36.91 39.09
N ALA A 568 67.93 36.15 39.77
CA ALA A 568 66.60 35.89 39.25
C ALA A 568 65.42 36.24 40.20
N SER A 569 65.59 37.24 41.10
CA SER A 569 64.51 37.66 42.01
C SER A 569 63.84 39.01 41.63
N ALA A 570 64.23 39.70 40.58
CA ALA A 570 63.64 40.97 40.16
C ALA A 570 62.66 40.78 38.94
N ASP A 571 62.84 39.73 38.12
CA ASP A 571 62.00 39.50 36.94
C ASP A 571 60.73 38.72 37.16
N VAL A 572 60.62 38.03 38.28
CA VAL A 572 59.41 37.21 38.63
C VAL A 572 58.28 38.08 39.15
N ALA A 573 58.58 39.20 39.86
CA ALA A 573 57.52 40.10 40.36
C ALA A 573 56.88 40.96 39.23
N GLY A 574 57.60 41.26 38.19
CA GLY A 574 57.09 42.00 36.99
C GLY A 574 56.20 41.07 36.10
N ALA A 575 56.56 39.81 35.98
CA ALA A 575 55.80 38.84 35.16
C ALA A 575 54.46 38.45 35.82
N ASP A 576 54.43 38.39 37.15
CA ASP A 576 53.19 38.07 37.85
C ASP A 576 52.20 39.25 37.88
N ALA A 577 52.69 40.49 37.97
CA ALA A 577 51.86 41.71 37.86
C ALA A 577 51.25 41.85 36.42
N ALA A 578 52.03 41.63 35.38
CA ALA A 578 51.55 41.65 33.99
C ALA A 578 50.54 40.52 33.70
N LYS A 579 50.74 39.33 34.32
CA LYS A 579 49.84 38.21 34.21
C LYS A 579 48.53 38.46 34.96
N ALA A 580 48.55 39.12 36.11
CA ALA A 580 47.37 39.51 36.85
C ALA A 580 46.55 40.60 36.13
N GLU A 581 47.19 41.54 35.48
CA GLU A 581 46.54 42.59 34.67
C GLU A 581 45.94 42.06 33.36
N ALA A 582 46.61 41.12 32.71
CA ALA A 582 46.08 40.40 31.55
C ALA A 582 44.89 39.51 31.92
N ALA A 583 44.90 38.88 33.12
CA ALA A 583 43.79 38.11 33.65
C ALA A 583 42.56 38.98 33.99
N ARG A 584 42.79 40.19 34.55
CA ARG A 584 41.71 41.15 34.86
C ARG A 584 41.11 41.75 33.57
N SER A 585 41.91 42.07 32.55
CA SER A 585 41.41 42.54 31.26
C SER A 585 40.68 41.43 30.48
N GLY A 586 41.12 40.20 30.60
CA GLY A 586 40.44 39.01 30.03
C GLY A 586 39.09 38.75 30.70
N ALA A 587 39.02 38.88 32.03
CA ALA A 587 37.75 38.72 32.74
C ALA A 587 36.74 39.82 32.43
N ALA A 588 37.19 41.09 32.31
CA ALA A 588 36.34 42.22 31.94
C ALA A 588 35.80 42.09 30.48
N LYS A 589 36.62 41.59 29.56
CA LYS A 589 36.17 41.29 28.17
C LYS A 589 35.18 40.12 28.15
N ALA A 590 35.37 39.10 28.97
CA ALA A 590 34.43 37.97 29.05
C ALA A 590 33.09 38.38 29.66
N GLU A 591 33.08 39.28 30.64
CA GLU A 591 31.82 39.81 31.21
C GLU A 591 31.08 40.72 30.22
N ALA A 592 31.80 41.56 29.45
CA ALA A 592 31.22 42.41 28.42
C ALA A 592 30.57 41.54 27.28
N LEU A 593 31.23 40.46 26.84
CA LEU A 593 30.67 39.51 25.87
C LEU A 593 29.47 38.74 26.41
N LYS A 594 29.46 38.39 27.69
CA LYS A 594 28.27 37.76 28.34
C LYS A 594 27.10 38.75 28.42
N ALA A 595 27.36 40.02 28.72
CA ALA A 595 26.32 41.04 28.79
C ALA A 595 25.72 41.33 27.38
N GLU A 596 26.54 41.34 26.35
CA GLU A 596 26.10 41.49 24.97
C GLU A 596 25.32 40.33 24.47
N ALA A 597 25.75 39.10 24.76
CA ALA A 597 25.01 37.87 24.47
C ALA A 597 23.65 37.82 25.19
N ALA A 598 23.57 38.24 26.44
CA ALA A 598 22.32 38.32 27.21
C ALA A 598 21.33 39.36 26.61
N ARG A 599 21.84 40.52 26.15
CA ARG A 599 21.01 41.53 25.42
C ARG A 599 20.52 41.01 24.10
N GLY A 600 21.33 40.28 23.35
CA GLY A 600 20.97 39.65 22.10
C GLY A 600 19.88 38.54 22.29
N ALA A 601 20.02 37.75 23.33
CA ALA A 601 19.03 36.72 23.69
C ALA A 601 17.69 37.33 24.14
N ALA A 602 17.72 38.44 24.88
CA ALA A 602 16.49 39.14 25.29
C ALA A 602 15.75 39.75 24.10
N ALA A 603 16.46 40.37 23.15
CA ALA A 603 15.87 40.91 21.94
C ALA A 603 15.29 39.84 21.03
N GLN A 604 15.93 38.67 20.91
CA GLN A 604 15.38 37.52 20.19
C GLN A 604 14.12 36.92 20.86
N ALA A 605 14.09 36.90 22.18
CA ALA A 605 12.91 36.44 22.94
C ALA A 605 11.71 37.39 22.77
N GLU A 606 11.93 38.70 22.72
CA GLU A 606 10.88 39.68 22.44
C GLU A 606 10.37 39.60 20.99
N ALA A 607 11.26 39.46 20.03
CA ALA A 607 10.88 39.23 18.63
C ALA A 607 10.06 37.94 18.44
N ALA A 608 10.46 36.85 19.13
CA ALA A 608 9.73 35.58 19.09
C ALA A 608 8.33 35.67 19.74
N LYS A 609 8.18 36.48 20.81
CA LYS A 609 6.87 36.75 21.43
C LYS A 609 5.95 37.54 20.49
N ALA A 610 6.48 38.56 19.81
CA ALA A 610 5.73 39.34 18.85
C ALA A 610 5.27 38.52 17.64
N ASP A 611 6.11 37.60 17.15
CA ASP A 611 5.78 36.68 16.05
C ASP A 611 4.76 35.63 16.48
N ALA A 612 4.85 35.12 17.72
CA ALA A 612 3.85 34.20 18.29
C ALA A 612 2.47 34.87 18.41
N THR A 613 2.43 36.14 18.79
CA THR A 613 1.16 36.92 18.92
C THR A 613 0.53 37.15 17.55
N LYS A 614 1.30 37.53 16.53
CA LYS A 614 0.84 37.67 15.14
C LYS A 614 0.31 36.34 14.58
N THR A 615 1.02 35.25 14.87
CA THR A 615 0.62 33.90 14.43
C THR A 615 -0.67 33.46 15.12
N ALA A 616 -0.86 33.78 16.39
CA ALA A 616 -2.08 33.48 17.14
C ALA A 616 -3.29 34.26 16.59
N ALA A 617 -3.11 35.56 16.28
CA ALA A 617 -4.15 36.38 15.67
C ALA A 617 -4.57 35.86 14.28
N ALA A 618 -3.59 35.53 13.42
CA ALA A 618 -3.87 34.95 12.10
C ALA A 618 -4.60 33.59 12.18
N ARG A 619 -4.29 32.77 13.19
CA ARG A 619 -5.00 31.51 13.44
C ARG A 619 -6.43 31.73 13.92
N ALA A 620 -6.68 32.73 14.74
CA ALA A 620 -8.02 33.09 15.20
C ALA A 620 -8.91 33.58 14.06
N ASP A 621 -8.36 34.41 13.16
CA ASP A 621 -9.08 34.89 11.98
C ASP A 621 -9.32 33.77 10.96
N GLY A 622 -8.34 32.89 10.76
CA GLY A 622 -8.51 31.68 9.96
C GLY A 622 -9.59 30.73 10.51
N ALA A 623 -9.69 30.58 11.84
CA ALA A 623 -10.73 29.79 12.48
C ALA A 623 -12.13 30.40 12.31
N LYS A 624 -12.26 31.73 12.42
CA LYS A 624 -13.54 32.44 12.15
C LYS A 624 -13.98 32.27 10.69
N ALA A 625 -13.07 32.42 9.75
CA ALA A 625 -13.36 32.23 8.33
C ALA A 625 -13.75 30.78 8.01
N ALA A 626 -13.09 29.79 8.63
CA ALA A 626 -13.44 28.39 8.50
C ALA A 626 -14.83 28.06 9.07
N HIS A 627 -15.18 28.65 10.22
CA HIS A 627 -16.51 28.50 10.83
C HIS A 627 -17.62 29.10 9.94
N ALA A 628 -17.43 30.32 9.42
CA ALA A 628 -18.40 30.94 8.51
C ALA A 628 -18.56 30.11 7.22
N LYS A 629 -17.49 29.56 6.68
CA LYS A 629 -17.54 28.66 5.51
C LYS A 629 -18.24 27.33 5.80
N ALA A 630 -18.09 26.79 7.01
CA ALA A 630 -18.79 25.58 7.45
C ALA A 630 -20.30 25.81 7.61
N GLU A 631 -20.72 26.95 8.16
CA GLU A 631 -22.14 27.33 8.27
C GLU A 631 -22.80 27.56 6.90
N ALA A 632 -22.10 28.23 5.99
CA ALA A 632 -22.58 28.40 4.60
C ALA A 632 -22.72 27.05 3.88
N ALA A 633 -21.79 26.11 4.12
CA ALA A 633 -21.86 24.77 3.56
C ALA A 633 -23.01 23.94 4.13
N LYS A 634 -23.33 24.08 5.43
CA LYS A 634 -24.50 23.46 6.05
C LYS A 634 -25.82 24.00 5.47
N ALA A 635 -25.92 25.31 5.30
CA ALA A 635 -27.10 25.93 4.69
C ALA A 635 -27.30 25.47 3.22
N ALA A 636 -26.22 25.33 2.46
CA ALA A 636 -26.25 24.80 1.10
C ALA A 636 -26.65 23.31 1.06
N ALA A 637 -26.19 22.49 2.02
CA ALA A 637 -26.56 21.09 2.14
C ALA A 637 -28.08 20.92 2.44
N VAL A 638 -28.64 21.70 3.37
CA VAL A 638 -30.07 21.66 3.69
C VAL A 638 -30.91 22.04 2.47
N LYS A 639 -30.46 23.03 1.67
CA LYS A 639 -31.15 23.41 0.41
C LYS A 639 -31.06 22.26 -0.63
N ALA A 640 -29.94 21.60 -0.74
CA ALA A 640 -29.78 20.46 -1.64
C ALA A 640 -30.65 19.27 -1.23
N ASP A 641 -30.74 18.97 0.06
CA ASP A 641 -31.56 17.88 0.59
C ASP A 641 -33.04 18.12 0.37
N SER A 642 -33.53 19.37 0.52
CA SER A 642 -34.92 19.72 0.21
C SER A 642 -35.23 19.60 -1.28
N ALA A 643 -34.32 19.99 -2.16
CA ALA A 643 -34.46 19.82 -3.61
C ALA A 643 -34.48 18.33 -4.02
N ASN A 644 -33.61 17.52 -3.42
CA ASN A 644 -33.55 16.07 -3.67
C ASN A 644 -34.82 15.35 -3.17
N ALA A 645 -35.36 15.76 -2.02
CA ALA A 645 -36.63 15.21 -1.51
C ALA A 645 -37.81 15.55 -2.43
N ALA A 646 -37.84 16.77 -2.99
CA ALA A 646 -38.88 17.18 -3.98
C ALA A 646 -38.73 16.38 -5.28
N ALA A 647 -37.51 16.17 -5.77
CA ALA A 647 -37.23 15.35 -6.97
C ALA A 647 -37.64 13.88 -6.78
N ALA A 648 -37.31 13.28 -5.63
CA ALA A 648 -37.70 11.91 -5.30
C ALA A 648 -39.22 11.72 -5.23
N LYS A 649 -39.94 12.72 -4.68
CA LYS A 649 -41.41 12.72 -4.64
C LYS A 649 -42.01 12.81 -6.05
N ALA A 650 -41.44 13.61 -6.94
CA ALA A 650 -41.87 13.73 -8.32
C ALA A 650 -41.63 12.43 -9.11
N GLU A 651 -40.50 11.76 -8.86
CA GLU A 651 -40.18 10.49 -9.49
C GLU A 651 -41.10 9.35 -9.01
N ALA A 652 -41.42 9.28 -7.71
CA ALA A 652 -42.39 8.35 -7.16
C ALA A 652 -43.80 8.54 -7.80
N THR A 653 -44.22 9.77 -7.97
CA THR A 653 -45.52 10.09 -8.62
C THR A 653 -45.54 9.65 -10.09
N ARG A 654 -44.43 9.81 -10.82
CA ARG A 654 -44.28 9.33 -12.21
C ARG A 654 -44.29 7.80 -12.30
N ALA A 655 -43.62 7.14 -11.36
CA ALA A 655 -43.60 5.66 -11.29
C ALA A 655 -45.00 5.07 -11.03
N ASP A 656 -45.78 5.70 -10.16
CA ASP A 656 -47.15 5.27 -9.88
C ASP A 656 -48.09 5.54 -11.07
N ALA A 657 -47.93 6.65 -11.75
CA ALA A 657 -48.67 6.93 -13.00
C ALA A 657 -48.35 5.91 -14.09
N ALA A 658 -47.09 5.50 -14.21
CA ALA A 658 -46.64 4.45 -15.15
C ALA A 658 -47.24 3.08 -14.81
N LYS A 659 -47.33 2.70 -13.53
CA LYS A 659 -47.97 1.46 -13.09
C LYS A 659 -49.46 1.47 -13.44
N ILE A 660 -50.16 2.56 -13.21
CA ILE A 660 -51.58 2.71 -13.57
C ILE A 660 -51.77 2.58 -15.09
N ALA A 661 -50.90 3.20 -15.89
CA ALA A 661 -50.94 3.09 -17.34
C ALA A 661 -50.69 1.67 -17.84
N MET A 662 -49.75 0.94 -17.25
CA MET A 662 -49.50 -0.47 -17.57
C MET A 662 -50.72 -1.34 -17.21
N ALA A 663 -51.29 -1.18 -16.05
CA ALA A 663 -52.48 -1.94 -15.62
C ALA A 663 -53.70 -1.69 -16.55
N LYS A 664 -53.92 -0.46 -17.01
CA LYS A 664 -54.95 -0.13 -18.03
C LYS A 664 -54.66 -0.81 -19.40
N ALA A 665 -53.41 -0.82 -19.81
CA ALA A 665 -53.02 -1.45 -21.06
C ALA A 665 -53.20 -3.01 -21.01
N GLU A 666 -52.94 -3.61 -19.87
CA GLU A 666 -53.13 -5.06 -19.65
C GLU A 666 -54.64 -5.43 -19.60
N ALA A 667 -55.46 -4.61 -18.94
CA ALA A 667 -56.90 -4.75 -18.94
C ALA A 667 -57.47 -4.64 -20.37
N ALA A 668 -57.05 -3.67 -21.17
CA ALA A 668 -57.47 -3.50 -22.54
C ALA A 668 -57.07 -4.70 -23.43
N LYS A 669 -55.88 -5.30 -23.21
CA LYS A 669 -55.47 -6.51 -23.91
C LYS A 669 -56.31 -7.71 -23.53
N ALA A 670 -56.68 -7.86 -22.25
CA ALA A 670 -57.57 -8.91 -21.78
C ALA A 670 -58.97 -8.78 -22.38
N ASP A 671 -59.53 -7.60 -22.48
CA ASP A 671 -60.83 -7.35 -23.09
C ASP A 671 -60.83 -7.61 -24.63
N ALA A 672 -59.76 -7.23 -25.31
CA ALA A 672 -59.55 -7.53 -26.71
C ALA A 672 -59.43 -9.04 -26.96
N ALA A 673 -58.74 -9.77 -26.08
CA ALA A 673 -58.66 -11.24 -26.16
C ALA A 673 -60.04 -11.92 -25.95
N LYS A 674 -60.88 -11.45 -24.98
CA LYS A 674 -62.26 -11.92 -24.77
C LYS A 674 -63.13 -11.67 -25.98
N ALA A 675 -63.05 -10.46 -26.56
CA ALA A 675 -63.79 -10.11 -27.78
C ALA A 675 -63.36 -10.99 -29.00
N GLY A 676 -62.07 -11.27 -29.12
CA GLY A 676 -61.52 -12.20 -30.12
C GLY A 676 -62.03 -13.63 -29.96
N ALA A 677 -62.08 -14.15 -28.73
CA ALA A 677 -62.60 -15.47 -28.41
C ALA A 677 -64.12 -15.60 -28.73
N ALA A 678 -64.91 -14.57 -28.35
CA ALA A 678 -66.33 -14.52 -28.68
C ALA A 678 -66.62 -14.47 -30.18
N ARG A 679 -65.81 -13.76 -30.96
CA ARG A 679 -65.90 -13.76 -32.46
C ARG A 679 -65.52 -15.11 -33.06
N ALA A 680 -64.51 -15.77 -32.53
CA ALA A 680 -64.12 -17.12 -32.97
C ALA A 680 -65.19 -18.16 -32.65
N GLU A 681 -65.86 -18.05 -31.54
CA GLU A 681 -66.98 -18.92 -31.14
C GLU A 681 -68.21 -18.69 -32.01
N ALA A 682 -68.55 -17.43 -32.31
CA ALA A 682 -69.64 -17.08 -33.25
C ALA A 682 -69.35 -17.58 -34.66
N ALA A 683 -68.11 -17.51 -35.12
CA ALA A 683 -67.68 -18.05 -36.42
C ALA A 683 -67.81 -19.58 -36.50
N ARG A 684 -67.45 -20.31 -35.43
CA ARG A 684 -67.60 -21.77 -35.32
C ARG A 684 -69.07 -22.17 -35.27
N ALA A 685 -69.90 -21.42 -34.59
CA ALA A 685 -71.36 -21.67 -34.54
C ALA A 685 -72.00 -21.42 -35.95
N GLY A 686 -71.48 -20.40 -36.68
CA GLY A 686 -71.90 -20.14 -38.08
C GLY A 686 -71.52 -21.25 -39.04
N LEU A 687 -70.31 -21.80 -38.90
CA LEU A 687 -69.84 -22.94 -39.69
C LEU A 687 -70.67 -24.23 -39.41
N ALA A 688 -70.94 -24.51 -38.13
CA ALA A 688 -71.77 -25.67 -37.71
C ALA A 688 -73.22 -25.58 -38.25
N LYS A 689 -73.82 -24.36 -38.30
CA LYS A 689 -75.15 -24.13 -38.91
C LYS A 689 -75.07 -24.28 -40.43
N GLY A 690 -73.97 -23.86 -41.09
CA GLY A 690 -73.79 -24.10 -42.51
C GLY A 690 -73.59 -25.57 -42.87
N GLU A 691 -72.87 -26.35 -42.06
CA GLU A 691 -72.76 -27.81 -42.26
C GLU A 691 -74.06 -28.55 -42.00
N ALA A 692 -74.83 -28.15 -40.99
CA ALA A 692 -76.15 -28.71 -40.72
C ALA A 692 -77.11 -28.40 -41.87
N ALA A 693 -77.10 -27.27 -42.48
CA ALA A 693 -77.88 -26.88 -43.64
C ALA A 693 -77.53 -27.69 -44.91
N ARG A 694 -76.21 -27.96 -45.11
CA ARG A 694 -75.71 -28.80 -46.21
C ARG A 694 -76.11 -30.28 -45.97
N ALA A 695 -76.06 -30.77 -44.77
CA ALA A 695 -76.52 -32.11 -44.44
C ALA A 695 -78.06 -32.33 -44.63
N ALA A 696 -78.84 -31.27 -44.38
CA ALA A 696 -80.27 -31.26 -44.65
C ALA A 696 -80.61 -31.20 -46.15
N ALA A 697 -79.79 -30.55 -46.99
CA ALA A 697 -79.96 -30.48 -48.41
C ALA A 697 -79.57 -31.80 -49.11
N ALA A 698 -78.76 -32.66 -48.53
CA ALA A 698 -78.31 -33.95 -49.07
C ALA A 698 -79.32 -35.12 -48.86
N LYS A 699 -80.51 -34.87 -48.29
CA LYS A 699 -81.58 -35.91 -48.00
C LYS A 699 -82.77 -35.80 -48.91
N LYS A 700 -82.69 -35.26 -50.15
CA LYS A 700 -83.75 -35.37 -51.15
C LYS A 700 -83.28 -36.28 -52.30
N PRO A 701 -84.06 -37.36 -52.61
CA PRO A 701 -83.73 -38.32 -53.72
C PRO A 701 -84.10 -37.71 -55.08
N HIS A 702 -83.25 -37.84 -56.05
CA HIS A 702 -83.67 -37.71 -57.45
C HIS A 702 -83.14 -38.83 -58.30
N ALA A 703 -84.04 -39.31 -59.10
CA ALA A 703 -83.96 -40.46 -59.97
C ALA A 703 -83.09 -40.29 -61.19
N ALA A 704 -82.58 -41.36 -61.60
CA ALA A 704 -81.99 -41.80 -62.88
C ALA A 704 -82.12 -40.99 -64.15
N ALA A 705 -81.00 -40.94 -64.90
CA ALA A 705 -80.99 -41.20 -66.35
C ALA A 705 -79.52 -41.37 -66.83
N ALA A 706 -79.34 -42.42 -67.64
CA ALA A 706 -78.09 -42.91 -68.22
C ALA A 706 -77.56 -42.10 -69.44
N PRO A 707 -76.39 -42.51 -70.02
CA PRO A 707 -75.42 -41.64 -70.65
C PRO A 707 -75.57 -41.59 -72.21
N PRO A 708 -74.80 -40.89 -72.95
CA PRO A 708 -73.80 -41.51 -73.83
C PRO A 708 -72.43 -40.83 -73.95
N GLU A 709 -71.49 -41.68 -74.08
CA GLU A 709 -70.36 -41.90 -74.96
C GLU A 709 -69.58 -40.69 -75.55
N SER A 710 -68.30 -40.82 -75.32
CA SER A 710 -67.17 -40.98 -76.20
C SER A 710 -66.47 -39.69 -76.78
N ARG A 711 -65.23 -39.70 -76.60
CA ARG A 711 -64.03 -39.65 -77.47
C ARG A 711 -63.01 -38.70 -76.92
N ALA A 712 -61.96 -39.27 -76.41
CA ALA A 712 -60.66 -39.47 -77.00
C ALA A 712 -59.99 -38.17 -77.52
N SER A 713 -58.97 -37.79 -76.92
CA SER A 713 -57.59 -37.79 -77.44
C SER A 713 -56.62 -37.07 -76.43
N ASP A 714 -55.72 -37.86 -76.00
CA ASP A 714 -54.38 -37.48 -75.62
C ASP A 714 -53.62 -36.80 -76.73
N PRO A 715 -52.35 -36.34 -76.65
CA PRO A 715 -51.47 -36.27 -75.50
C PRO A 715 -50.50 -35.03 -75.55
N LYS A 716 -49.54 -35.14 -74.64
CA LYS A 716 -48.13 -34.65 -74.64
C LYS A 716 -47.86 -33.30 -73.98
N THR A 717 -47.07 -33.46 -73.06
CA THR A 717 -45.61 -33.49 -72.78
C THR A 717 -45.08 -32.14 -72.34
N GLU A 718 -44.42 -32.22 -71.40
CA GLU A 718 -43.04 -32.18 -70.91
C GLU A 718 -42.79 -30.97 -70.01
N ALA A 719 -42.37 -31.24 -68.87
CA ALA A 719 -41.03 -31.41 -68.33
C ALA A 719 -40.47 -30.08 -67.83
N ASP A 720 -40.22 -30.07 -66.53
CA ASP A 720 -38.90 -30.31 -65.99
C ASP A 720 -38.02 -29.09 -66.03
N THR A 721 -37.50 -28.61 -64.99
CA THR A 721 -36.29 -28.91 -64.31
C THR A 721 -35.82 -27.72 -63.42
N ASN A 722 -35.53 -28.10 -62.22
CA ASN A 722 -34.47 -27.45 -61.42
C ASN A 722 -33.11 -27.74 -62.08
N PRO A 723 -32.09 -26.94 -62.06
CA PRO A 723 -31.00 -27.28 -61.15
C PRO A 723 -30.15 -26.13 -60.62
N GLU A 724 -29.52 -26.51 -59.54
CA GLU A 724 -28.28 -26.08 -58.92
C GLU A 724 -27.13 -25.83 -59.88
N ASP A 725 -26.15 -25.07 -59.29
CA ASP A 725 -24.69 -25.23 -59.44
C ASP A 725 -23.93 -24.58 -60.60
N GLN A 726 -22.92 -23.92 -60.21
CA GLN A 726 -21.47 -24.00 -60.52
C GLN A 726 -20.81 -22.63 -60.53
N LYS A 727 -19.94 -22.41 -59.51
CA LYS A 727 -18.48 -22.64 -59.52
C LYS A 727 -17.67 -21.93 -60.61
N ALA A 728 -16.80 -21.16 -60.09
CA ALA A 728 -15.35 -21.18 -60.31
C ALA A 728 -14.66 -20.12 -61.19
N LYS A 729 -13.56 -19.68 -60.56
CA LYS A 729 -12.25 -19.29 -61.15
C LYS A 729 -12.15 -17.88 -61.77
N GLN A 730 -11.16 -17.14 -61.52
CA GLN A 730 -9.72 -17.32 -61.24
C GLN A 730 -9.02 -15.95 -61.19
N LYS A 731 -7.95 -15.93 -60.39
CA LYS A 731 -6.66 -15.21 -60.56
C LYS A 731 -6.69 -13.67 -60.55
N GLY A 732 -5.84 -13.02 -59.86
CA GLY A 732 -4.52 -13.25 -59.35
C GLY A 732 -3.75 -11.95 -59.32
N ARG A 733 -2.83 -11.87 -58.40
CA ARG A 733 -1.54 -11.21 -58.38
C ARG A 733 -1.35 -10.05 -57.41
N LYS A 734 -0.44 -10.36 -56.58
CA LYS A 734 0.47 -9.55 -55.75
C LYS A 734 1.20 -8.45 -56.57
N PRO A 735 1.88 -7.51 -55.98
CA PRO A 735 2.72 -7.76 -54.82
C PRO A 735 2.23 -7.06 -53.54
#